data_df3edb795815a481ff0b3a2c57d45fdf
#
_entry.id   df3edb795815a481ff0b3a2c57d45fdf
#
_cell.length_a   1.000
_cell.length_b   1.000
_cell.length_c   1.000
_cell.angle_alpha   90.00
_cell.angle_beta   90.00
_cell.angle_gamma   90.00
#
_symmetry.space_group_name_H-M   'P 1'
#
loop_
_entity.id
_entity.type
_entity.pdbx_description
1 polymer ?
#
loop_
_entity_poly.entity_id
_entity_poly.type
_entity_poly.pdbx_seq_one_letter_code
_entity_poly.pdbx_strand_id
1 'polypeptide(L)'
;LKYNKRNNYVRKFVILTIDIASGENNNSSIKKTIPMDPIEFKQAILQGITDILPQAQPYDNSINHAPKRKDILTVEEKKLALRNALRYFDPKHHKVLAPEFLKELNDYGRVYMYRFRPAYKIFARSIEDFPHQSKQAAAIMLMLSNNLDNAVAQHPHELITYGGNGAVFQNWAQYLLTMKYLATMTGEQTLVLYSGHPMGLFPSHKDAPRVVVTNGMVIPNYSKPDDWEKFNALGVSQYGQMTAGSFMYIGPQGIVHGTTITVLNAGRKIEKAGEGIGGKLFVSSGLGGMSGAQPKAAVIAGAIGVIAEINPKAAQTRHTQGWVDEIYTDLDELLARIDKARKAKEAVSLAYQGNIVDLWEKFVEKDIEVELGSDQTSLHNPWAGGYYPAGVSFEDSKKMMAENPVLFKEKVQESLRRQVRAINALTAKGMYFFDYGNAFLLEAGRAGAEIMKPNGDFIYPSYVQDIMGPMCFDYGFGPFRWVCTSSKPEDLDKTDVIAMNILEEIAKTSPPEIQQQMKDNIRWISEAKKNKLVVGSQARILYADATGRIKIAEAFNKSIANGEISAPIVLGRDHHDVSGTDSPYRETSNIYDGSSFTADMAIQNVIGDSFRGATWVSIHNGGGVGWGEVINGGFGMLLDGSDDADRRLKSMLFWDVNNGISRRSWARNEGAIFAIKRAMENEPLLTVTLPNLADDSLLDSLL
;
A
#
# COMPACT_ATOMS: atom_id res chain seq x y z
N LEU A 1 48.12 -32.16 32.42
CA LEU A 1 47.47 -32.97 33.48
C LEU A 1 46.18 -32.29 33.94
N LYS A 2 45.05 -33.09 33.85
CA LYS A 2 43.72 -32.97 34.47
C LYS A 2 42.79 -31.84 33.96
N TYR A 3 41.81 -32.21 33.12
CA TYR A 3 40.45 -32.68 33.39
C TYR A 3 39.65 -31.87 34.42
N ASN A 4 38.57 -31.18 34.08
CA ASN A 4 37.21 -31.71 34.12
C ASN A 4 36.12 -30.64 33.95
N LYS A 5 35.11 -31.12 33.25
CA LYS A 5 33.64 -31.01 33.38
C LYS A 5 32.86 -29.88 32.75
N ARG A 6 32.09 -30.35 31.77
CA ARG A 6 30.81 -29.87 31.21
C ARG A 6 29.86 -29.31 32.26
N ASN A 7 29.16 -28.24 31.91
CA ASN A 7 27.79 -28.11 32.36
C ASN A 7 26.89 -27.56 31.25
N ASN A 8 26.00 -28.42 30.80
CA ASN A 8 24.88 -28.09 29.93
C ASN A 8 23.82 -27.31 30.76
N TYR A 9 23.43 -26.12 30.27
CA TYR A 9 22.16 -25.51 30.70
C TYR A 9 21.23 -25.38 29.50
N VAL A 10 20.33 -26.37 29.39
CA VAL A 10 19.12 -26.28 28.58
C VAL A 10 18.12 -25.43 29.39
N ARG A 11 17.84 -24.23 28.94
CA ARG A 11 16.70 -23.44 29.48
C ARG A 11 15.44 -23.85 28.72
N LYS A 12 14.59 -24.63 29.39
CA LYS A 12 13.20 -24.82 29.01
C LYS A 12 12.42 -23.54 29.28
N PHE A 13 11.88 -22.93 28.22
CA PHE A 13 10.81 -21.95 28.38
C PHE A 13 9.48 -22.69 28.53
N VAL A 14 8.88 -22.55 29.71
CA VAL A 14 7.51 -22.97 29.98
C VAL A 14 6.59 -21.84 29.54
N ILE A 15 5.76 -22.09 28.55
CA ILE A 15 4.62 -21.20 28.20
C ILE A 15 3.42 -21.74 28.98
N LEU A 16 2.90 -20.92 29.89
CA LEU A 16 1.63 -21.18 30.59
C LEU A 16 0.48 -21.09 29.55
N THR A 17 -0.17 -22.22 29.33
CA THR A 17 -1.47 -22.30 28.66
C THR A 17 -2.56 -22.19 29.74
N ILE A 18 -3.47 -21.24 29.56
CA ILE A 18 -4.73 -21.19 30.35
C ILE A 18 -5.72 -22.07 29.60
N ASP A 19 -6.05 -23.20 30.18
CA ASP A 19 -7.15 -24.06 29.76
C ASP A 19 -8.49 -23.47 30.23
N ILE A 20 -9.36 -23.16 29.28
CA ILE A 20 -10.79 -23.03 29.54
C ILE A 20 -11.44 -24.25 28.89
N ALA A 21 -11.86 -25.16 29.75
CA ALA A 21 -12.62 -26.35 29.39
C ALA A 21 -14.08 -26.00 29.11
N SER A 22 -14.54 -26.26 27.88
CA SER A 22 -15.93 -26.70 27.63
C SER A 22 -15.93 -27.52 26.35
N GLY A 23 -16.47 -28.74 26.44
CA GLY A 23 -16.33 -29.78 25.44
C GLY A 23 -17.16 -29.49 24.18
N GLU A 24 -16.58 -29.96 23.07
CA GLU A 24 -17.22 -30.82 22.10
C GLU A 24 -16.17 -31.23 21.05
N ASN A 25 -16.18 -32.50 20.69
CA ASN A 25 -15.27 -33.14 19.76
C ASN A 25 -15.35 -32.55 18.36
N ASN A 26 -14.26 -31.95 17.87
CA ASN A 26 -13.94 -31.97 16.47
C ASN A 26 -12.41 -32.00 16.29
N ASN A 27 -11.91 -33.19 15.97
CA ASN A 27 -10.52 -33.45 15.60
C ASN A 27 -10.16 -32.80 14.26
N SER A 28 -9.78 -31.53 14.26
CA SER A 28 -8.91 -30.96 13.24
C SER A 28 -7.59 -30.58 13.91
N SER A 29 -6.62 -31.49 13.84
CA SER A 29 -5.26 -31.25 14.31
C SER A 29 -4.65 -30.11 13.48
N ILE A 30 -4.67 -28.88 14.00
CA ILE A 30 -3.82 -27.80 13.54
C ILE A 30 -2.38 -28.25 13.83
N LYS A 31 -1.72 -28.85 12.86
CA LYS A 31 -0.27 -29.04 12.89
C LYS A 31 0.36 -27.68 13.02
N LYS A 32 0.86 -27.31 14.21
CA LYS A 32 1.80 -26.20 14.38
C LYS A 32 3.00 -26.52 13.49
N THR A 33 3.07 -25.91 12.32
CA THR A 33 4.23 -26.00 11.43
C THR A 33 5.40 -25.34 12.17
N ILE A 34 6.35 -26.14 12.63
CA ILE A 34 7.63 -25.63 13.16
C ILE A 34 8.29 -24.88 12.02
N PRO A 35 8.77 -23.63 12.22
CA PRO A 35 9.51 -22.91 11.19
C PRO A 35 10.69 -23.76 10.74
N MET A 36 10.92 -23.85 9.44
CA MET A 36 12.09 -24.52 8.85
C MET A 36 13.38 -23.97 9.47
N ASP A 37 14.33 -24.86 9.75
CA ASP A 37 15.65 -24.49 10.27
C ASP A 37 16.32 -23.45 9.37
N PRO A 38 17.02 -22.42 9.91
CA PRO A 38 17.66 -21.39 9.11
C PRO A 38 18.66 -21.92 8.07
N ILE A 39 19.34 -23.03 8.32
CA ILE A 39 20.29 -23.64 7.37
C ILE A 39 19.51 -24.25 6.19
N GLU A 40 18.46 -25.00 6.46
CA GLU A 40 17.59 -25.58 5.42
C GLU A 40 16.92 -24.47 4.59
N PHE A 41 16.47 -23.39 5.23
CA PHE A 41 15.91 -22.24 4.55
C PHE A 41 16.91 -21.56 3.60
N LYS A 42 18.16 -21.34 4.05
CA LYS A 42 19.23 -20.81 3.20
C LYS A 42 19.51 -21.70 2.00
N GLN A 43 19.55 -23.01 2.21
CA GLN A 43 19.75 -23.98 1.14
C GLN A 43 18.61 -23.97 0.12
N ALA A 44 17.36 -23.90 0.58
CA ALA A 44 16.19 -23.84 -0.30
C ALA A 44 16.19 -22.59 -1.19
N ILE A 45 16.60 -21.42 -0.68
CA ILE A 45 16.76 -20.21 -1.49
C ILE A 45 17.88 -20.37 -2.52
N LEU A 46 19.05 -20.84 -2.12
CA LEU A 46 20.21 -21.02 -3.02
C LEU A 46 19.94 -22.04 -4.13
N GLN A 47 19.09 -23.00 -3.87
CA GLN A 47 18.69 -24.00 -4.86
C GLN A 47 17.92 -23.37 -6.04
N GLY A 48 16.98 -22.43 -5.74
CA GLY A 48 16.13 -21.78 -6.75
C GLY A 48 15.24 -22.81 -7.48
N ILE A 49 15.15 -22.71 -8.82
CA ILE A 49 14.47 -23.73 -9.64
C ILE A 49 15.34 -24.98 -9.69
N THR A 50 14.79 -26.11 -9.23
CA THR A 50 15.50 -27.38 -9.14
C THR A 50 15.48 -28.15 -10.47
N ASP A 51 16.53 -28.91 -10.73
CA ASP A 51 16.56 -29.80 -11.89
C ASP A 51 15.62 -31.02 -11.77
N ILE A 52 15.23 -31.35 -10.52
CA ILE A 52 14.17 -32.31 -10.22
C ILE A 52 12.87 -31.55 -9.98
N LEU A 53 11.85 -31.89 -10.77
CA LEU A 53 10.54 -31.26 -10.60
C LEU A 53 9.97 -31.55 -9.22
N PRO A 54 9.52 -30.51 -8.46
CA PRO A 54 8.75 -30.73 -7.24
C PRO A 54 7.48 -31.51 -7.54
N GLN A 55 6.93 -32.17 -6.53
CA GLN A 55 5.63 -32.81 -6.66
C GLN A 55 4.55 -31.75 -6.92
N ALA A 56 3.63 -32.02 -7.86
CA ALA A 56 2.49 -31.14 -8.11
C ALA A 56 1.67 -30.95 -6.82
N GLN A 57 1.35 -29.71 -6.51
CA GLN A 57 0.54 -29.39 -5.33
C GLN A 57 -0.94 -29.40 -5.73
N PRO A 58 -1.82 -30.06 -4.96
CA PRO A 58 -3.25 -29.99 -5.21
C PRO A 58 -3.75 -28.55 -4.95
N TYR A 59 -4.78 -28.15 -5.70
CA TYR A 59 -5.47 -26.88 -5.44
C TYR A 59 -6.23 -26.97 -4.12
N ASP A 60 -5.94 -26.05 -3.22
CA ASP A 60 -6.53 -26.01 -1.88
C ASP A 60 -7.70 -25.03 -1.83
N ASN A 61 -8.93 -25.54 -1.89
CA ASN A 61 -10.14 -24.72 -1.83
C ASN A 61 -10.40 -24.06 -0.47
N SER A 62 -9.64 -24.39 0.58
CA SER A 62 -9.81 -23.81 1.91
C SER A 62 -9.18 -22.43 2.05
N ILE A 63 -8.30 -22.03 1.12
CA ILE A 63 -7.62 -20.73 1.14
C ILE A 63 -8.36 -19.69 0.29
N ASN A 64 -8.07 -18.43 0.59
CA ASN A 64 -8.62 -17.31 -0.16
C ASN A 64 -7.79 -17.02 -1.41
N HIS A 65 -8.15 -17.65 -2.52
CA HIS A 65 -7.50 -17.46 -3.81
C HIS A 65 -7.90 -16.14 -4.47
N ALA A 66 -7.03 -15.64 -5.35
CA ALA A 66 -7.35 -14.53 -6.23
C ALA A 66 -8.52 -14.86 -7.17
N PRO A 67 -9.35 -13.88 -7.55
CA PRO A 67 -10.42 -14.10 -8.53
C PRO A 67 -9.87 -14.66 -9.84
N LYS A 68 -10.57 -15.64 -10.40
CA LYS A 68 -10.26 -16.16 -11.73
C LYS A 68 -10.44 -15.06 -12.78
N ARG A 69 -9.49 -14.99 -13.71
CA ARG A 69 -9.54 -14.05 -14.83
C ARG A 69 -10.21 -14.69 -16.04
N LYS A 70 -10.76 -13.84 -16.91
CA LYS A 70 -11.33 -14.34 -18.17
C LYS A 70 -10.25 -14.95 -19.05
N ASP A 71 -10.61 -16.01 -19.77
CA ASP A 71 -9.82 -16.52 -20.88
C ASP A 71 -10.05 -15.60 -22.10
N ILE A 72 -9.05 -14.79 -22.41
CA ILE A 72 -9.10 -13.77 -23.47
C ILE A 72 -8.13 -14.04 -24.61
N LEU A 73 -7.31 -15.09 -24.48
CA LEU A 73 -6.27 -15.41 -25.46
C LEU A 73 -6.82 -16.30 -26.57
N THR A 74 -6.48 -16.00 -27.82
CA THR A 74 -6.64 -16.90 -28.94
C THR A 74 -5.78 -18.14 -28.80
N VAL A 75 -5.99 -19.19 -29.61
CA VAL A 75 -5.18 -20.41 -29.60
C VAL A 75 -3.69 -20.11 -29.84
N GLU A 76 -3.39 -19.22 -30.78
CA GLU A 76 -2.00 -18.84 -31.06
C GLU A 76 -1.36 -18.04 -29.93
N GLU A 77 -2.13 -17.19 -29.28
CA GLU A 77 -1.70 -16.44 -28.09
C GLU A 77 -1.49 -17.36 -26.89
N LYS A 78 -2.32 -18.40 -26.70
CA LYS A 78 -2.09 -19.43 -25.67
C LYS A 78 -0.79 -20.18 -25.92
N LYS A 79 -0.46 -20.51 -27.17
CA LYS A 79 0.84 -21.09 -27.51
C LYS A 79 2.00 -20.16 -27.12
N LEU A 80 1.84 -18.85 -27.38
CA LEU A 80 2.84 -17.86 -26.98
C LEU A 80 2.97 -17.76 -25.45
N ALA A 81 1.85 -17.73 -24.72
CA ALA A 81 1.84 -17.72 -23.26
C ALA A 81 2.56 -18.96 -22.68
N LEU A 82 2.32 -20.14 -23.25
CA LEU A 82 3.01 -21.37 -22.84
C LEU A 82 4.52 -21.32 -23.14
N ARG A 83 4.93 -20.80 -24.30
CA ARG A 83 6.36 -20.60 -24.59
C ARG A 83 7.00 -19.66 -23.56
N ASN A 84 6.30 -18.59 -23.20
CA ASN A 84 6.75 -17.65 -22.17
C ASN A 84 6.84 -18.30 -20.77
N ALA A 85 5.91 -19.19 -20.43
CA ALA A 85 5.94 -19.90 -19.16
C ALA A 85 7.04 -20.97 -19.13
N LEU A 86 7.24 -21.71 -20.23
CA LEU A 86 8.20 -22.81 -20.29
C LEU A 86 9.66 -22.33 -20.37
N ARG A 87 9.93 -21.08 -20.74
CA ARG A 87 11.30 -20.55 -20.88
C ARG A 87 12.13 -20.56 -19.59
N TYR A 88 11.50 -20.75 -18.43
CA TYR A 88 12.20 -20.86 -17.14
C TYR A 88 12.79 -22.25 -16.88
N PHE A 89 12.44 -23.27 -17.69
CA PHE A 89 12.69 -24.67 -17.40
C PHE A 89 13.45 -25.36 -18.53
N ASP A 90 14.27 -26.37 -18.16
CA ASP A 90 14.94 -27.23 -19.10
C ASP A 90 13.91 -27.92 -20.01
N PRO A 91 14.14 -28.02 -21.33
CA PRO A 91 13.23 -28.68 -22.29
C PRO A 91 12.82 -30.12 -21.93
N LYS A 92 13.63 -30.86 -21.17
CA LYS A 92 13.29 -32.22 -20.68
C LYS A 92 12.00 -32.22 -19.81
N HIS A 93 11.67 -31.10 -19.18
CA HIS A 93 10.48 -30.94 -18.31
C HIS A 93 9.25 -30.46 -19.07
N HIS A 94 9.37 -29.95 -20.29
CA HIS A 94 8.27 -29.30 -21.00
C HIS A 94 7.08 -30.25 -21.24
N LYS A 95 7.31 -31.55 -21.44
CA LYS A 95 6.23 -32.56 -21.62
C LYS A 95 5.31 -32.65 -20.38
N VAL A 96 5.86 -32.43 -19.19
CA VAL A 96 5.13 -32.46 -17.93
C VAL A 96 4.48 -31.11 -17.64
N LEU A 97 5.22 -30.01 -17.83
CA LEU A 97 4.82 -28.67 -17.42
C LEU A 97 3.83 -28.02 -18.40
N ALA A 98 3.92 -28.27 -19.71
CA ALA A 98 3.06 -27.63 -20.69
C ALA A 98 1.57 -27.93 -20.48
N PRO A 99 1.11 -29.18 -20.27
CA PRO A 99 -0.28 -29.47 -19.95
C PRO A 99 -0.74 -28.84 -18.62
N GLU A 100 0.15 -28.80 -17.63
CA GLU A 100 -0.16 -28.20 -16.31
C GLU A 100 -0.35 -26.67 -16.44
N PHE A 101 0.55 -25.99 -17.13
CA PHE A 101 0.44 -24.54 -17.36
C PHE A 101 -0.73 -24.17 -18.26
N LEU A 102 -1.06 -25.02 -19.25
CA LEU A 102 -2.27 -24.83 -20.04
C LEU A 102 -3.53 -24.95 -19.18
N LYS A 103 -3.52 -25.91 -18.25
CA LYS A 103 -4.64 -26.06 -17.31
C LYS A 103 -4.78 -24.83 -16.41
N GLU A 104 -3.67 -24.30 -15.82
CA GLU A 104 -3.70 -23.05 -15.04
C GLU A 104 -4.22 -21.88 -15.88
N LEU A 105 -3.74 -21.72 -17.11
CA LEU A 105 -4.17 -20.66 -18.02
C LEU A 105 -5.67 -20.72 -18.33
N ASN A 106 -6.20 -21.91 -18.56
CA ASN A 106 -7.64 -22.11 -18.83
C ASN A 106 -8.49 -21.94 -17.57
N ASP A 107 -8.02 -22.41 -16.41
CA ASP A 107 -8.79 -22.39 -15.16
C ASP A 107 -8.78 -21.02 -14.48
N TYR A 108 -7.67 -20.28 -14.62
CA TYR A 108 -7.44 -19.03 -13.86
C TYR A 108 -7.19 -17.81 -14.75
N GLY A 109 -7.04 -18.00 -16.08
CA GLY A 109 -6.64 -16.96 -17.02
C GLY A 109 -5.19 -16.50 -16.85
N ARG A 110 -4.38 -17.19 -16.03
CA ARG A 110 -2.98 -16.88 -15.69
C ARG A 110 -2.20 -18.16 -15.44
N VAL A 111 -0.86 -18.10 -15.59
CA VAL A 111 0.04 -19.18 -15.24
C VAL A 111 0.81 -18.80 -13.98
N TYR A 112 0.38 -19.29 -12.83
CA TYR A 112 1.00 -19.01 -11.53
C TYR A 112 2.15 -19.94 -11.20
N MET A 113 2.23 -21.12 -11.86
CA MET A 113 3.23 -22.17 -11.61
C MET A 113 3.17 -22.69 -10.15
N TYR A 114 1.99 -23.03 -9.67
CA TYR A 114 1.73 -23.47 -8.28
C TYR A 114 2.63 -24.60 -7.82
N ARG A 115 3.02 -25.51 -8.72
CA ARG A 115 4.00 -26.60 -8.45
C ARG A 115 5.27 -26.07 -7.78
N PHE A 116 5.71 -24.87 -8.15
CA PHE A 116 6.98 -24.28 -7.73
C PHE A 116 6.86 -23.39 -6.49
N ARG A 117 5.67 -23.32 -5.88
CA ARG A 117 5.53 -22.62 -4.62
C ARG A 117 6.44 -23.25 -3.56
N PRO A 118 7.27 -22.46 -2.83
CA PRO A 118 8.16 -23.00 -1.81
C PRO A 118 7.41 -23.75 -0.72
N ALA A 119 8.02 -24.82 -0.23
CA ALA A 119 7.49 -25.59 0.91
C ALA A 119 7.70 -24.87 2.25
N TYR A 120 8.65 -23.92 2.33
CA TYR A 120 8.88 -23.15 3.54
C TYR A 120 7.86 -22.02 3.72
N LYS A 121 7.59 -21.69 4.98
CA LYS A 121 6.73 -20.55 5.33
C LYS A 121 7.45 -19.26 4.97
N ILE A 122 6.77 -18.39 4.20
CA ILE A 122 7.26 -17.08 3.79
C ILE A 122 6.81 -16.04 4.81
N PHE A 123 7.74 -15.33 5.42
CA PHE A 123 7.53 -14.21 6.34
C PHE A 123 8.83 -13.42 6.55
N ALA A 124 8.76 -12.23 7.13
CA ALA A 124 9.93 -11.40 7.46
C ALA A 124 10.70 -12.02 8.65
N ARG A 125 11.67 -12.90 8.34
CA ARG A 125 12.64 -13.44 9.30
C ARG A 125 13.67 -12.36 9.65
N SER A 126 14.51 -12.62 10.66
CA SER A 126 15.70 -11.81 10.87
C SER A 126 16.57 -11.76 9.61
N ILE A 127 17.19 -10.62 9.34
CA ILE A 127 18.06 -10.44 8.16
C ILE A 127 19.19 -11.48 8.11
N GLU A 128 19.66 -11.95 9.26
CA GLU A 128 20.73 -12.95 9.36
C GLU A 128 20.30 -14.37 8.93
N ASP A 129 18.99 -14.61 8.85
CA ASP A 129 18.46 -15.89 8.39
C ASP A 129 18.52 -16.04 6.86
N PHE A 130 18.67 -14.95 6.12
CA PHE A 130 18.76 -14.99 4.66
C PHE A 130 20.18 -15.29 4.18
N PRO A 131 20.37 -16.14 3.13
CA PRO A 131 21.68 -16.32 2.51
C PRO A 131 22.07 -15.06 1.73
N HIS A 132 23.27 -14.51 1.95
CA HIS A 132 23.67 -13.30 1.23
C HIS A 132 25.18 -13.09 1.18
N GLN A 133 25.63 -12.40 0.14
CA GLN A 133 26.96 -11.79 0.03
C GLN A 133 26.91 -10.27 0.27
N SER A 134 25.69 -9.69 0.21
CA SER A 134 25.43 -8.28 0.46
C SER A 134 24.26 -8.14 1.44
N LYS A 135 24.43 -7.38 2.52
CA LYS A 135 23.33 -7.06 3.48
C LYS A 135 22.16 -6.36 2.79
N GLN A 136 22.44 -5.54 1.77
CA GLN A 136 21.43 -4.90 0.96
C GLN A 136 20.52 -5.92 0.27
N ALA A 137 21.11 -6.98 -0.30
CA ALA A 137 20.34 -8.07 -0.92
C ALA A 137 19.53 -8.87 0.09
N ALA A 138 20.08 -9.12 1.29
CA ALA A 138 19.33 -9.77 2.38
C ALA A 138 18.12 -8.94 2.82
N ALA A 139 18.27 -7.63 2.92
CA ALA A 139 17.17 -6.72 3.25
C ALA A 139 16.05 -6.78 2.19
N ILE A 140 16.40 -6.84 0.91
CA ILE A 140 15.41 -6.98 -0.17
C ILE A 140 14.67 -8.33 -0.07
N MET A 141 15.38 -9.44 0.21
CA MET A 141 14.75 -10.75 0.42
C MET A 141 13.80 -10.75 1.62
N LEU A 142 14.15 -10.06 2.71
CA LEU A 142 13.29 -9.87 3.87
C LEU A 142 12.00 -9.14 3.48
N MET A 143 12.12 -8.04 2.74
CA MET A 143 10.96 -7.25 2.31
C MET A 143 10.06 -7.99 1.33
N LEU A 144 10.64 -8.75 0.39
CA LEU A 144 9.89 -9.68 -0.47
C LEU A 144 9.12 -10.71 0.35
N SER A 145 9.77 -11.29 1.36
CA SER A 145 9.14 -12.27 2.25
C SER A 145 8.03 -11.65 3.10
N ASN A 146 8.20 -10.40 3.56
CA ASN A 146 7.14 -9.68 4.25
C ASN A 146 5.91 -9.44 3.34
N ASN A 147 6.14 -9.03 2.10
CA ASN A 147 5.05 -8.77 1.14
C ASN A 147 4.22 -10.01 0.79
N LEU A 148 4.79 -11.20 0.96
CA LEU A 148 4.16 -12.49 0.65
C LEU A 148 3.79 -13.31 1.91
N ASP A 149 3.97 -12.76 3.10
CA ASP A 149 3.51 -13.36 4.36
C ASP A 149 1.98 -13.53 4.33
N ASN A 150 1.49 -14.71 4.73
CA ASN A 150 0.05 -14.98 4.81
C ASN A 150 -0.70 -14.03 5.78
N ALA A 151 0.00 -13.42 6.74
CA ALA A 151 -0.57 -12.41 7.65
C ALA A 151 -0.68 -11.03 6.98
N VAL A 152 0.06 -10.79 5.89
CA VAL A 152 0.20 -9.49 5.20
C VAL A 152 -0.50 -9.50 3.85
N ALA A 153 -0.24 -10.53 3.03
CA ALA A 153 -0.71 -10.63 1.66
C ALA A 153 -2.19 -11.04 1.56
N GLN A 154 -2.90 -10.46 0.62
CA GLN A 154 -4.29 -10.76 0.34
C GLN A 154 -4.47 -12.14 -0.32
N HIS A 155 -3.64 -12.46 -1.32
CA HIS A 155 -3.63 -13.74 -2.03
C HIS A 155 -2.17 -14.20 -2.22
N PRO A 156 -1.51 -14.66 -1.14
CA PRO A 156 -0.09 -15.01 -1.19
C PRO A 156 0.23 -16.18 -2.13
N HIS A 157 -0.73 -17.08 -2.37
CA HIS A 157 -0.57 -18.19 -3.31
C HIS A 157 -0.45 -17.73 -4.76
N GLU A 158 -1.07 -16.60 -5.11
CA GLU A 158 -1.01 -15.94 -6.40
C GLU A 158 -0.04 -14.76 -6.42
N LEU A 159 0.82 -14.64 -5.39
CA LEU A 159 1.84 -13.60 -5.28
C LEU A 159 1.27 -12.18 -5.22
N ILE A 160 0.04 -12.04 -4.76
CA ILE A 160 -0.68 -10.76 -4.68
C ILE A 160 -0.68 -10.26 -3.24
N THR A 161 -0.08 -9.09 -3.02
CA THR A 161 -0.02 -8.47 -1.69
C THR A 161 -1.34 -7.77 -1.35
N TYR A 162 -1.85 -6.89 -2.20
CA TYR A 162 -3.12 -6.19 -1.96
C TYR A 162 -3.76 -5.70 -3.27
N GLY A 163 -4.98 -5.12 -3.16
CA GLY A 163 -5.68 -4.48 -4.27
C GLY A 163 -6.19 -5.46 -5.35
N GLY A 164 -6.35 -6.73 -5.02
CA GLY A 164 -6.87 -7.77 -5.91
C GLY A 164 -5.94 -8.18 -7.07
N ASN A 165 -5.03 -7.30 -7.49
CA ASN A 165 -4.10 -7.48 -8.61
C ASN A 165 -2.67 -7.04 -8.32
N GLY A 166 -2.41 -6.40 -7.19
CA GLY A 166 -1.11 -5.85 -6.84
C GLY A 166 -0.07 -6.95 -6.60
N ALA A 167 0.51 -7.42 -7.70
CA ALA A 167 1.41 -8.56 -7.70
C ALA A 167 2.86 -8.15 -7.41
N VAL A 168 3.56 -8.97 -6.65
CA VAL A 168 5.01 -8.90 -6.46
C VAL A 168 5.72 -9.55 -7.64
N PHE A 169 5.22 -10.72 -8.08
CA PHE A 169 5.64 -11.46 -9.27
C PHE A 169 4.43 -12.03 -9.97
N GLN A 170 4.59 -12.43 -11.23
CA GLN A 170 3.53 -13.09 -12.00
C GLN A 170 3.41 -14.59 -11.68
N ASN A 171 4.51 -15.24 -11.32
CA ASN A 171 4.57 -16.68 -11.07
C ASN A 171 5.72 -17.07 -10.12
N TRP A 172 5.65 -18.28 -9.59
CA TRP A 172 6.60 -18.78 -8.60
C TRP A 172 8.01 -18.99 -9.13
N ALA A 173 8.20 -19.23 -10.43
CA ALA A 173 9.55 -19.32 -11.00
C ALA A 173 10.30 -17.99 -10.91
N GLN A 174 9.60 -16.87 -11.13
CA GLN A 174 10.17 -15.53 -10.97
C GLN A 174 10.62 -15.27 -9.53
N TYR A 175 9.80 -15.65 -8.54
CA TYR A 175 10.15 -15.56 -7.12
C TYR A 175 11.43 -16.36 -6.81
N LEU A 176 11.48 -17.65 -7.20
CA LEU A 176 12.61 -18.52 -6.91
C LEU A 176 13.90 -18.02 -7.53
N LEU A 177 13.86 -17.57 -8.79
CA LEU A 177 15.03 -17.00 -9.47
C LEU A 177 15.49 -15.70 -8.84
N THR A 178 14.57 -14.81 -8.50
CA THR A 178 14.88 -13.54 -7.86
C THR A 178 15.55 -13.75 -6.50
N MET A 179 15.00 -14.64 -5.65
CA MET A 179 15.59 -14.97 -4.35
C MET A 179 16.99 -15.56 -4.50
N LYS A 180 17.20 -16.44 -5.49
CA LYS A 180 18.52 -17.01 -5.79
C LYS A 180 19.52 -15.94 -6.26
N TYR A 181 19.12 -15.05 -7.16
CA TYR A 181 19.98 -13.95 -7.61
C TYR A 181 20.38 -13.03 -6.44
N LEU A 182 19.43 -12.65 -5.59
CA LEU A 182 19.69 -11.84 -4.41
C LEU A 182 20.65 -12.56 -3.43
N ALA A 183 20.49 -13.88 -3.24
CA ALA A 183 21.35 -14.66 -2.35
C ALA A 183 22.80 -14.74 -2.85
N THR A 184 23.03 -14.66 -4.15
CA THR A 184 24.35 -14.86 -4.78
C THR A 184 24.99 -13.57 -5.28
N MET A 185 24.24 -12.47 -5.40
CA MET A 185 24.78 -11.19 -5.90
C MET A 185 25.75 -10.55 -4.94
N THR A 186 26.74 -9.88 -5.51
CA THR A 186 27.71 -9.06 -4.77
C THR A 186 27.24 -7.61 -4.65
N GLY A 187 27.99 -6.79 -3.89
CA GLY A 187 27.77 -5.34 -3.82
C GLY A 187 28.07 -4.57 -5.11
N GLU A 188 28.63 -5.23 -6.13
CA GLU A 188 28.99 -4.63 -7.42
C GLU A 188 28.11 -5.13 -8.57
N GLN A 189 26.89 -5.57 -8.24
CA GLN A 189 25.93 -6.04 -9.23
C GLN A 189 24.56 -5.38 -9.00
N THR A 190 23.79 -5.23 -10.07
CA THR A 190 22.39 -4.82 -10.07
C THR A 190 21.54 -5.92 -10.70
N LEU A 191 20.51 -6.35 -10.00
CA LEU A 191 19.46 -7.22 -10.53
C LEU A 191 18.42 -6.36 -11.27
N VAL A 192 18.14 -6.72 -12.51
CA VAL A 192 17.14 -6.04 -13.35
C VAL A 192 15.88 -6.90 -13.42
N LEU A 193 14.74 -6.28 -13.05
CA LEU A 193 13.41 -6.91 -13.05
C LEU A 193 12.46 -6.17 -14.01
N TYR A 194 11.97 -6.88 -15.03
CA TYR A 194 10.94 -6.39 -15.96
C TYR A 194 9.62 -7.10 -15.70
N SER A 195 8.65 -6.42 -15.11
CA SER A 195 7.33 -6.99 -14.78
C SER A 195 7.43 -8.36 -14.08
N GLY A 196 8.30 -8.42 -13.06
CA GLY A 196 8.59 -9.65 -12.30
C GLY A 196 9.66 -10.58 -12.93
N HIS A 197 10.00 -10.41 -14.22
CA HIS A 197 11.04 -11.22 -14.85
C HIS A 197 12.44 -10.84 -14.36
N PRO A 198 13.19 -11.75 -13.71
CA PRO A 198 14.58 -11.51 -13.35
C PRO A 198 15.46 -11.68 -14.59
N MET A 199 15.75 -10.55 -15.25
CA MET A 199 16.53 -10.54 -16.49
C MET A 199 17.98 -10.94 -16.27
N GLY A 200 18.53 -10.67 -15.08
CA GLY A 200 19.88 -11.07 -14.70
C GLY A 200 20.60 -10.08 -13.82
N LEU A 201 21.80 -10.48 -13.39
CA LEU A 201 22.74 -9.65 -12.63
C LEU A 201 23.70 -8.96 -13.60
N PHE A 202 23.74 -7.63 -13.54
CA PHE A 202 24.62 -6.82 -14.36
C PHE A 202 25.73 -6.20 -13.51
N PRO A 203 26.97 -6.10 -14.01
CA PRO A 203 28.04 -5.36 -13.35
C PRO A 203 27.60 -3.93 -13.03
N SER A 204 27.95 -3.46 -11.84
CA SER A 204 27.57 -2.17 -11.34
C SER A 204 28.61 -1.66 -10.34
N HIS A 205 28.29 -0.74 -9.46
CA HIS A 205 29.16 -0.21 -8.40
C HIS A 205 28.40 -0.07 -7.09
N LYS A 206 29.10 0.11 -6.00
CA LYS A 206 28.52 0.10 -4.64
C LYS A 206 27.40 1.13 -4.41
N ASP A 207 27.45 2.27 -5.09
CA ASP A 207 26.47 3.35 -4.94
C ASP A 207 25.22 3.17 -5.83
N ALA A 208 25.27 2.24 -6.80
CA ALA A 208 24.11 1.93 -7.66
C ALA A 208 23.07 1.09 -6.90
N PRO A 209 21.80 1.12 -7.28
CA PRO A 209 20.78 0.23 -6.74
C PRO A 209 21.14 -1.25 -6.94
N ARG A 210 20.87 -2.07 -5.91
CA ARG A 210 20.97 -3.54 -6.02
C ARG A 210 19.87 -4.13 -6.89
N VAL A 211 18.71 -3.48 -6.93
CA VAL A 211 17.57 -3.90 -7.77
C VAL A 211 16.93 -2.70 -8.43
N VAL A 212 16.61 -2.84 -9.71
CA VAL A 212 15.80 -1.90 -10.47
C VAL A 212 14.57 -2.64 -11.01
N VAL A 213 13.39 -2.16 -10.65
CA VAL A 213 12.10 -2.78 -11.01
C VAL A 213 11.31 -1.86 -11.92
N THR A 214 10.79 -2.41 -13.01
CA THR A 214 9.76 -1.76 -13.83
C THR A 214 8.56 -2.68 -13.95
N ASN A 215 7.35 -2.17 -13.71
CA ASN A 215 6.12 -2.95 -13.84
C ASN A 215 5.10 -2.21 -14.71
N GLY A 216 4.48 -2.94 -15.65
CA GLY A 216 3.34 -2.42 -16.40
C GLY A 216 3.65 -1.24 -17.33
N MET A 217 4.90 -1.02 -17.69
CA MET A 217 5.34 0.12 -18.52
C MET A 217 4.98 -0.11 -19.99
N VAL A 218 3.68 -0.17 -20.27
CA VAL A 218 3.14 -0.36 -21.62
C VAL A 218 3.16 0.96 -22.36
N ILE A 219 3.53 0.92 -23.67
CA ILE A 219 3.58 2.10 -24.53
C ILE A 219 2.17 2.71 -24.65
N PRO A 220 1.98 4.03 -24.49
CA PRO A 220 0.67 4.67 -24.31
C PRO A 220 -0.40 4.28 -25.32
N ASN A 221 -0.08 4.22 -26.63
CA ASN A 221 -1.05 3.85 -27.66
C ASN A 221 -1.51 2.40 -27.63
N TYR A 222 -0.85 1.55 -26.83
CA TYR A 222 -1.16 0.12 -26.63
C TYR A 222 -1.56 -0.17 -25.20
N SER A 223 -1.98 0.85 -24.44
CA SER A 223 -2.26 0.81 -23.01
C SER A 223 -3.77 0.94 -22.72
N LYS A 224 -4.58 0.15 -23.42
CA LYS A 224 -6.03 0.02 -23.16
C LYS A 224 -6.30 -1.12 -22.17
N PRO A 225 -7.45 -1.13 -21.49
CA PRO A 225 -7.78 -2.19 -20.53
C PRO A 225 -7.62 -3.60 -21.08
N ASP A 226 -8.08 -3.88 -22.30
CA ASP A 226 -7.95 -5.20 -22.93
C ASP A 226 -6.48 -5.55 -23.26
N ASP A 227 -5.65 -4.56 -23.59
CA ASP A 227 -4.23 -4.78 -23.83
C ASP A 227 -3.52 -5.21 -22.55
N TRP A 228 -3.81 -4.60 -21.40
CA TRP A 228 -3.22 -4.97 -20.12
C TRP A 228 -3.58 -6.38 -19.70
N GLU A 229 -4.86 -6.74 -19.80
CA GLU A 229 -5.32 -8.10 -19.48
C GLU A 229 -4.64 -9.13 -20.38
N LYS A 230 -4.51 -8.84 -21.67
CA LYS A 230 -3.81 -9.69 -22.64
C LYS A 230 -2.32 -9.83 -22.32
N PHE A 231 -1.59 -8.73 -22.09
CA PHE A 231 -0.16 -8.78 -21.78
C PHE A 231 0.13 -9.49 -20.46
N ASN A 232 -0.78 -9.37 -19.50
CA ASN A 232 -0.66 -10.10 -18.24
C ASN A 232 -0.92 -11.61 -18.45
N ALA A 233 -1.94 -11.99 -19.24
CA ALA A 233 -2.23 -13.39 -19.56
C ALA A 233 -1.10 -14.04 -20.37
N LEU A 234 -0.43 -13.29 -21.28
CA LEU A 234 0.76 -13.71 -21.99
C LEU A 234 1.99 -13.86 -21.07
N GLY A 235 1.94 -13.38 -19.84
CA GLY A 235 3.06 -13.41 -18.91
C GLY A 235 4.19 -12.45 -19.30
N VAL A 236 3.92 -11.30 -19.92
CA VAL A 236 4.94 -10.34 -20.37
C VAL A 236 4.86 -9.00 -19.65
N SER A 237 3.73 -8.66 -19.03
CA SER A 237 3.57 -7.46 -18.22
C SER A 237 2.75 -7.75 -16.96
N GLN A 238 3.00 -7.02 -15.90
CA GLN A 238 2.23 -7.15 -14.65
C GLN A 238 1.85 -5.79 -14.09
N TYR A 239 0.73 -5.76 -13.40
CA TYR A 239 0.29 -4.66 -12.59
C TYR A 239 1.04 -4.65 -11.26
N GLY A 240 2.00 -3.75 -11.12
CA GLY A 240 2.72 -3.51 -9.87
C GLY A 240 2.06 -2.38 -9.09
N GLN A 241 1.14 -2.69 -8.18
CA GLN A 241 0.44 -1.67 -7.42
C GLN A 241 1.32 -1.10 -6.32
N MET A 242 1.77 0.14 -6.47
CA MET A 242 2.46 0.93 -5.45
C MET A 242 3.49 0.11 -4.62
N THR A 243 3.37 0.12 -3.29
CA THR A 243 4.32 -0.54 -2.38
C THR A 243 4.35 -2.06 -2.50
N ALA A 244 3.32 -2.72 -3.04
CA ALA A 244 3.37 -4.15 -3.35
C ALA A 244 4.45 -4.44 -4.41
N GLY A 245 4.45 -3.67 -5.51
CA GLY A 245 5.40 -3.83 -6.60
C GLY A 245 6.83 -3.40 -6.27
N SER A 246 7.02 -2.54 -5.26
CA SER A 246 8.33 -2.10 -4.78
C SER A 246 8.84 -2.87 -3.56
N PHE A 247 8.12 -3.88 -3.09
CA PHE A 247 8.47 -4.67 -1.91
C PHE A 247 8.46 -3.88 -0.58
N MET A 248 7.84 -2.68 -0.56
CA MET A 248 7.81 -1.79 0.61
C MET A 248 6.49 -1.76 1.37
N TYR A 249 5.59 -2.72 1.12
CA TYR A 249 4.36 -2.84 1.89
C TYR A 249 4.66 -3.34 3.32
N ILE A 250 4.29 -2.56 4.31
CA ILE A 250 4.54 -2.82 5.74
C ILE A 250 3.28 -3.25 6.50
N GLY A 251 2.31 -3.80 5.79
CA GLY A 251 1.00 -4.11 6.35
C GLY A 251 0.08 -2.87 6.36
N PRO A 252 -1.10 -3.00 6.98
CA PRO A 252 -2.15 -1.99 6.90
C PRO A 252 -1.88 -0.71 7.67
N GLN A 253 -0.84 -0.63 8.52
CA GLN A 253 -0.56 0.58 9.30
C GLN A 253 -0.28 1.82 8.44
N GLY A 254 0.24 1.65 7.20
CA GLY A 254 0.46 2.77 6.29
C GLY A 254 -0.82 3.49 5.93
N ILE A 255 -1.85 2.73 5.56
CA ILE A 255 -3.15 3.31 5.21
C ILE A 255 -3.91 3.81 6.46
N VAL A 256 -3.73 3.16 7.64
CA VAL A 256 -4.30 3.68 8.90
C VAL A 256 -3.74 5.06 9.21
N HIS A 257 -2.42 5.25 9.08
CA HIS A 257 -1.79 6.54 9.30
C HIS A 257 -2.31 7.59 8.32
N GLY A 258 -2.24 7.33 7.01
CA GLY A 258 -2.72 8.24 5.98
C GLY A 258 -4.20 8.63 6.17
N THR A 259 -5.06 7.66 6.51
CA THR A 259 -6.48 7.92 6.77
C THR A 259 -6.67 8.73 8.06
N THR A 260 -5.89 8.46 9.11
CA THR A 260 -5.95 9.25 10.35
C THR A 260 -5.62 10.72 10.08
N ILE A 261 -4.52 10.99 9.37
CA ILE A 261 -4.12 12.36 9.01
C ILE A 261 -5.16 13.02 8.09
N THR A 262 -5.72 12.26 7.14
CA THR A 262 -6.80 12.76 6.28
C THR A 262 -8.04 13.16 7.08
N VAL A 263 -8.52 12.29 7.98
CA VAL A 263 -9.72 12.57 8.81
C VAL A 263 -9.48 13.74 9.76
N LEU A 264 -8.29 13.85 10.38
CA LEU A 264 -7.92 14.99 11.23
C LEU A 264 -7.93 16.29 10.44
N ASN A 265 -7.35 16.33 9.25
CA ASN A 265 -7.31 17.54 8.43
C ASN A 265 -8.67 17.85 7.80
N ALA A 266 -9.46 16.86 7.38
CA ALA A 266 -10.84 17.06 6.96
C ALA A 266 -11.71 17.63 8.10
N GLY A 267 -11.51 17.12 9.31
CA GLY A 267 -12.15 17.65 10.51
C GLY A 267 -11.86 19.14 10.73
N ARG A 268 -10.63 19.59 10.53
CA ARG A 268 -10.23 21.01 10.65
C ARG A 268 -10.88 21.90 9.60
N LYS A 269 -11.23 21.37 8.42
CA LYS A 269 -11.94 22.14 7.39
C LYS A 269 -13.40 22.43 7.76
N ILE A 270 -14.03 21.55 8.54
CA ILE A 270 -15.44 21.70 8.96
C ILE A 270 -15.60 22.17 10.41
N GLU A 271 -14.49 22.28 11.14
CA GLU A 271 -14.51 22.62 12.57
C GLU A 271 -14.88 24.09 12.79
N LYS A 272 -15.82 24.31 13.70
CA LYS A 272 -16.01 25.62 14.31
C LYS A 272 -15.01 25.73 15.46
N ALA A 273 -14.17 26.75 15.42
CA ALA A 273 -13.00 27.00 16.28
C ALA A 273 -12.91 26.18 17.59
N GLY A 274 -12.08 25.14 17.61
CA GLY A 274 -11.69 24.42 18.83
C GLY A 274 -12.61 23.30 19.32
N GLU A 275 -13.65 22.92 18.56
CA GLU A 275 -14.59 21.87 18.99
C GLU A 275 -14.05 20.42 18.81
N GLY A 276 -13.05 20.23 17.92
CA GLY A 276 -12.59 18.90 17.53
C GLY A 276 -13.66 18.07 16.79
N ILE A 277 -13.33 16.79 16.50
CA ILE A 277 -14.23 15.89 15.76
C ILE A 277 -14.97 14.89 16.67
N GLY A 278 -14.89 15.05 17.98
CA GLY A 278 -15.60 14.20 18.93
C GLY A 278 -17.11 14.25 18.76
N GLY A 279 -17.74 13.09 18.55
CA GLY A 279 -19.17 12.97 18.28
C GLY A 279 -19.60 13.23 16.84
N LYS A 280 -18.66 13.56 15.92
CA LYS A 280 -18.93 13.76 14.49
C LYS A 280 -18.77 12.43 13.73
N LEU A 281 -19.59 12.23 12.70
CA LEU A 281 -19.55 11.04 11.87
C LEU A 281 -18.53 11.18 10.73
N PHE A 282 -17.74 10.15 10.56
CA PHE A 282 -17.02 9.83 9.33
C PHE A 282 -17.64 8.56 8.71
N VAL A 283 -18.27 8.70 7.56
CA VAL A 283 -18.98 7.60 6.88
C VAL A 283 -18.27 7.24 5.59
N SER A 284 -18.01 5.93 5.41
CA SER A 284 -17.35 5.43 4.21
C SER A 284 -17.72 3.96 3.96
N SER A 285 -17.04 3.30 3.01
CA SER A 285 -17.31 1.93 2.61
C SER A 285 -16.05 1.11 2.38
N GLY A 286 -16.20 -0.20 2.51
CA GLY A 286 -15.15 -1.20 2.32
C GLY A 286 -14.39 -1.52 3.60
N LEU A 287 -14.24 -2.83 3.86
CA LEU A 287 -13.42 -3.41 4.95
C LEU A 287 -12.41 -4.44 4.42
N GLY A 288 -12.04 -4.30 3.15
CA GLY A 288 -11.03 -5.13 2.49
C GLY A 288 -9.60 -4.92 3.00
N GLY A 289 -8.62 -5.23 2.16
CA GLY A 289 -7.20 -5.13 2.52
C GLY A 289 -6.77 -3.72 2.91
N MET A 290 -7.08 -2.73 2.07
CA MET A 290 -6.73 -1.32 2.30
C MET A 290 -7.83 -0.57 3.05
N SER A 291 -9.06 -0.66 2.57
CA SER A 291 -10.23 0.04 3.14
C SER A 291 -10.53 -0.35 4.59
N GLY A 292 -10.15 -1.56 5.01
CA GLY A 292 -10.30 -2.02 6.39
C GLY A 292 -9.55 -1.21 7.44
N ALA A 293 -8.70 -0.27 7.03
CA ALA A 293 -8.01 0.66 7.91
C ALA A 293 -8.89 1.82 8.41
N GLN A 294 -9.96 2.17 7.68
CA GLN A 294 -10.78 3.33 7.93
C GLN A 294 -11.43 3.37 9.32
N PRO A 295 -12.04 2.27 9.82
CA PRO A 295 -12.69 2.31 11.12
C PRO A 295 -11.69 2.63 12.24
N LYS A 296 -10.50 1.99 12.21
CA LYS A 296 -9.45 2.26 13.19
C LYS A 296 -8.91 3.68 13.10
N ALA A 297 -8.73 4.19 11.89
CA ALA A 297 -8.27 5.55 11.65
C ALA A 297 -9.27 6.60 12.19
N ALA A 298 -10.56 6.38 11.99
CA ALA A 298 -11.59 7.25 12.52
C ALA A 298 -11.55 7.33 14.05
N VAL A 299 -11.40 6.18 14.73
CA VAL A 299 -11.28 6.11 16.20
C VAL A 299 -10.01 6.81 16.69
N ILE A 300 -8.86 6.59 16.05
CA ILE A 300 -7.60 7.27 16.40
C ILE A 300 -7.73 8.78 16.20
N ALA A 301 -8.42 9.23 15.17
CA ALA A 301 -8.71 10.64 14.94
C ALA A 301 -9.68 11.23 15.98
N GLY A 302 -10.51 10.42 16.64
CA GLY A 302 -11.48 10.81 17.64
C GLY A 302 -12.93 10.91 17.13
N ALA A 303 -13.21 10.44 15.90
CA ALA A 303 -14.53 10.46 15.28
C ALA A 303 -15.34 9.18 15.55
N ILE A 304 -16.63 9.21 15.22
CA ILE A 304 -17.46 8.02 15.06
C ILE A 304 -17.28 7.55 13.61
N GLY A 305 -16.63 6.39 13.42
CA GLY A 305 -16.46 5.77 12.09
C GLY A 305 -17.61 4.85 11.76
N VAL A 306 -18.34 5.08 10.67
CA VAL A 306 -19.41 4.19 10.17
C VAL A 306 -19.01 3.67 8.80
N ILE A 307 -18.71 2.38 8.70
CA ILE A 307 -18.17 1.80 7.47
C ILE A 307 -19.07 0.65 6.99
N ALA A 308 -19.59 0.79 5.76
CA ALA A 308 -20.39 -0.27 5.15
C ALA A 308 -19.51 -1.33 4.47
N GLU A 309 -19.87 -2.61 4.65
CA GLU A 309 -19.21 -3.74 4.00
C GLU A 309 -20.22 -4.84 3.69
N ILE A 310 -20.36 -5.18 2.42
CA ILE A 310 -21.30 -6.22 1.97
C ILE A 310 -20.77 -7.64 2.22
N ASN A 311 -19.44 -7.82 2.28
CA ASN A 311 -18.82 -9.12 2.53
C ASN A 311 -18.77 -9.41 4.04
N PRO A 312 -19.58 -10.35 4.57
CA PRO A 312 -19.63 -10.61 6.01
C PRO A 312 -18.30 -11.12 6.57
N LYS A 313 -17.52 -11.86 5.75
CA LYS A 313 -16.21 -12.36 6.17
C LYS A 313 -15.20 -11.20 6.35
N ALA A 314 -15.25 -10.18 5.50
CA ALA A 314 -14.38 -9.01 5.63
C ALA A 314 -14.71 -8.24 6.91
N ALA A 315 -15.99 -7.94 7.16
CA ALA A 315 -16.45 -7.26 8.37
C ALA A 315 -16.03 -8.05 9.64
N GLN A 316 -16.30 -9.34 9.69
CA GLN A 316 -15.93 -10.20 10.82
C GLN A 316 -14.42 -10.27 11.04
N THR A 317 -13.63 -10.30 9.96
CA THR A 317 -12.17 -10.31 10.05
C THR A 317 -11.66 -9.05 10.74
N ARG A 318 -12.17 -7.86 10.35
CA ARG A 318 -11.75 -6.59 10.95
C ARG A 318 -12.20 -6.45 12.41
N HIS A 319 -13.38 -6.97 12.74
CA HIS A 319 -13.84 -7.03 14.12
C HIS A 319 -12.94 -7.94 14.98
N THR A 320 -12.65 -9.15 14.51
CA THR A 320 -11.75 -10.10 15.22
C THR A 320 -10.34 -9.52 15.42
N GLN A 321 -9.85 -8.71 14.47
CA GLN A 321 -8.58 -8.00 14.56
C GLN A 321 -8.62 -6.78 15.51
N GLY A 322 -9.80 -6.39 16.03
CA GLY A 322 -9.97 -5.19 16.86
C GLY A 322 -9.83 -3.88 16.07
N TRP A 323 -10.20 -3.90 14.79
CA TRP A 323 -10.18 -2.74 13.91
C TRP A 323 -11.57 -2.14 13.72
N VAL A 324 -12.60 -2.96 13.91
CA VAL A 324 -14.00 -2.58 14.03
C VAL A 324 -14.45 -2.96 15.44
N ASP A 325 -15.09 -2.04 16.14
CA ASP A 325 -15.55 -2.27 17.51
C ASP A 325 -16.86 -3.05 17.52
N GLU A 326 -17.82 -2.71 16.65
CA GLU A 326 -19.17 -3.28 16.63
C GLU A 326 -19.65 -3.51 15.20
N ILE A 327 -20.44 -4.59 14.96
CA ILE A 327 -21.04 -4.91 13.66
C ILE A 327 -22.56 -4.90 13.79
N TYR A 328 -23.24 -4.27 12.83
CA TYR A 328 -24.69 -4.17 12.70
C TYR A 328 -25.16 -4.68 11.35
N THR A 329 -26.27 -5.43 11.33
CA THR A 329 -26.98 -5.88 10.13
C THR A 329 -28.29 -5.12 9.94
N ASP A 330 -28.82 -4.53 11.02
CA ASP A 330 -30.02 -3.71 11.02
C ASP A 330 -29.66 -2.24 11.07
N LEU A 331 -30.24 -1.44 10.15
CA LEU A 331 -29.96 -0.01 10.04
C LEU A 331 -30.59 0.81 11.18
N ASP A 332 -31.73 0.42 11.70
CA ASP A 332 -32.38 1.18 12.79
C ASP A 332 -31.64 0.97 14.11
N GLU A 333 -31.10 -0.24 14.37
CA GLU A 333 -30.20 -0.48 15.51
C GLU A 333 -28.87 0.31 15.36
N LEU A 334 -28.30 0.34 14.17
CA LEU A 334 -27.10 1.14 13.89
C LEU A 334 -27.36 2.63 14.17
N LEU A 335 -28.49 3.18 13.70
CA LEU A 335 -28.83 4.57 13.92
C LEU A 335 -29.00 4.91 15.41
N ALA A 336 -29.64 4.03 16.19
CA ALA A 336 -29.76 4.19 17.65
C ALA A 336 -28.37 4.19 18.33
N ARG A 337 -27.45 3.35 17.85
CA ARG A 337 -26.07 3.31 18.37
C ARG A 337 -25.28 4.56 18.02
N ILE A 338 -25.44 5.07 16.79
CA ILE A 338 -24.84 6.34 16.34
C ILE A 338 -25.29 7.48 17.23
N ASP A 339 -26.59 7.61 17.49
CA ASP A 339 -27.16 8.68 18.36
C ASP A 339 -26.55 8.64 19.76
N LYS A 340 -26.44 7.44 20.34
CA LYS A 340 -25.78 7.23 21.64
C LYS A 340 -24.32 7.66 21.63
N ALA A 341 -23.55 7.27 20.61
CA ALA A 341 -22.13 7.62 20.48
C ALA A 341 -21.95 9.14 20.28
N ARG A 342 -22.81 9.77 19.49
CA ARG A 342 -22.79 11.21 19.25
C ARG A 342 -23.01 12.00 20.54
N LYS A 343 -24.05 11.63 21.33
CA LYS A 343 -24.34 12.26 22.64
C LYS A 343 -23.19 12.12 23.63
N ALA A 344 -22.50 10.99 23.61
CA ALA A 344 -21.35 10.72 24.46
C ALA A 344 -20.02 11.29 23.94
N LYS A 345 -19.98 11.81 22.72
CA LYS A 345 -18.76 12.18 21.97
C LYS A 345 -17.75 11.00 21.96
N GLU A 346 -18.27 9.79 21.86
CA GLU A 346 -17.47 8.57 21.88
C GLU A 346 -16.73 8.38 20.56
N ALA A 347 -15.44 8.02 20.61
CA ALA A 347 -14.69 7.58 19.45
C ALA A 347 -14.89 6.05 19.31
N VAL A 348 -15.69 5.63 18.34
CA VAL A 348 -16.06 4.23 18.13
C VAL A 348 -16.19 3.92 16.65
N SER A 349 -15.90 2.69 16.24
CA SER A 349 -16.06 2.23 14.88
C SER A 349 -17.21 1.22 14.76
N LEU A 350 -18.15 1.51 13.88
CA LEU A 350 -19.36 0.76 13.63
C LEU A 350 -19.37 0.26 12.19
N ALA A 351 -19.39 -1.04 11.99
CA ALA A 351 -19.56 -1.62 10.66
C ALA A 351 -21.04 -1.88 10.37
N TYR A 352 -21.52 -1.44 9.21
CA TYR A 352 -22.76 -1.91 8.65
C TYR A 352 -22.49 -3.08 7.71
N GLN A 353 -22.95 -4.26 8.05
CA GLN A 353 -22.86 -5.44 7.17
C GLN A 353 -23.95 -5.37 6.11
N GLY A 354 -23.72 -4.60 5.07
CA GLY A 354 -24.65 -4.32 4.01
C GLY A 354 -24.05 -3.42 2.93
N ASN A 355 -24.88 -3.02 1.96
CA ASN A 355 -24.46 -2.16 0.88
C ASN A 355 -24.38 -0.69 1.34
N ILE A 356 -23.34 0.01 0.91
CA ILE A 356 -23.16 1.44 1.25
C ILE A 356 -24.32 2.31 0.72
N VAL A 357 -24.93 1.94 -0.40
CA VAL A 357 -26.08 2.67 -0.96
C VAL A 357 -27.24 2.66 0.00
N ASP A 358 -27.56 1.51 0.61
CA ASP A 358 -28.65 1.37 1.56
C ASP A 358 -28.40 2.25 2.81
N LEU A 359 -27.14 2.35 3.26
CA LEU A 359 -26.75 3.21 4.37
C LEU A 359 -26.93 4.69 4.04
N TRP A 360 -26.45 5.15 2.87
CA TRP A 360 -26.59 6.54 2.45
C TRP A 360 -28.07 6.93 2.26
N GLU A 361 -28.86 6.07 1.60
CA GLU A 361 -30.30 6.31 1.40
C GLU A 361 -31.06 6.36 2.73
N LYS A 362 -30.70 5.50 3.71
CA LYS A 362 -31.27 5.51 5.06
C LYS A 362 -30.97 6.80 5.80
N PHE A 363 -29.74 7.33 5.67
CA PHE A 363 -29.39 8.62 6.28
C PHE A 363 -30.18 9.79 5.69
N VAL A 364 -30.43 9.77 4.38
CA VAL A 364 -31.30 10.75 3.73
C VAL A 364 -32.75 10.63 4.23
N GLU A 365 -33.29 9.40 4.28
CA GLU A 365 -34.67 9.12 4.75
C GLU A 365 -34.92 9.59 6.18
N LYS A 366 -33.95 9.32 7.06
CA LYS A 366 -34.06 9.63 8.51
C LYS A 366 -33.51 11.01 8.90
N ASP A 367 -33.12 11.79 7.94
CA ASP A 367 -32.54 13.13 8.16
C ASP A 367 -31.34 13.13 9.15
N ILE A 368 -30.46 12.14 8.99
CA ILE A 368 -29.26 12.01 9.83
C ILE A 368 -28.20 13.00 9.38
N GLU A 369 -27.70 13.80 10.31
CA GLU A 369 -26.56 14.67 10.07
C GLU A 369 -25.29 13.83 9.90
N VAL A 370 -24.54 14.06 8.81
CA VAL A 370 -23.23 13.45 8.54
C VAL A 370 -22.24 14.56 8.26
N GLU A 371 -21.15 14.60 9.00
CA GLU A 371 -20.16 15.67 8.85
C GLU A 371 -19.13 15.37 7.79
N LEU A 372 -18.62 14.13 7.73
CA LEU A 372 -17.58 13.70 6.81
C LEU A 372 -18.04 12.47 6.04
N GLY A 373 -17.95 12.51 4.72
CA GLY A 373 -18.28 11.40 3.84
C GLY A 373 -17.14 11.05 2.87
N SER A 374 -16.97 9.74 2.60
CA SER A 374 -16.02 9.26 1.59
C SER A 374 -16.46 7.91 1.04
N ASP A 375 -15.67 7.35 0.10
CA ASP A 375 -15.80 5.98 -0.38
C ASP A 375 -14.43 5.36 -0.59
N GLN A 376 -14.24 4.12 -0.14
CA GLN A 376 -12.98 3.39 -0.32
C GLN A 376 -13.20 1.94 -0.80
N THR A 377 -14.30 1.68 -1.51
CA THR A 377 -14.45 0.45 -2.28
C THR A 377 -13.41 0.37 -3.41
N SER A 378 -13.12 -0.83 -3.93
CA SER A 378 -12.07 -0.99 -4.95
C SER A 378 -12.56 -0.64 -6.36
N LEU A 379 -13.07 0.58 -6.57
CA LEU A 379 -13.62 1.04 -7.85
C LEU A 379 -12.59 1.22 -8.96
N HIS A 380 -11.29 1.15 -8.67
CA HIS A 380 -10.26 0.97 -9.70
C HIS A 380 -10.33 -0.41 -10.38
N ASN A 381 -11.12 -1.34 -9.84
CA ASN A 381 -11.37 -2.67 -10.40
C ASN A 381 -12.83 -3.12 -10.19
N PRO A 382 -13.84 -2.34 -10.63
CA PRO A 382 -15.25 -2.55 -10.27
C PRO A 382 -15.80 -3.87 -10.79
N TRP A 383 -15.35 -4.31 -11.97
CA TRP A 383 -15.90 -5.47 -12.68
C TRP A 383 -15.34 -6.82 -12.20
N ALA A 384 -14.37 -6.81 -11.32
CA ALA A 384 -13.75 -8.01 -10.73
C ALA A 384 -13.97 -8.08 -9.20
N GLY A 385 -15.12 -7.61 -8.72
CA GLY A 385 -15.48 -7.68 -7.31
C GLY A 385 -14.97 -6.50 -6.47
N GLY A 386 -14.60 -5.40 -7.12
CA GLY A 386 -14.21 -4.17 -6.43
C GLY A 386 -15.41 -3.37 -5.88
N TYR A 387 -16.58 -3.56 -6.46
CA TYR A 387 -17.84 -2.97 -6.03
C TYR A 387 -19.00 -3.95 -6.28
N TYR A 388 -19.96 -4.01 -5.37
CA TYR A 388 -21.12 -4.89 -5.47
C TYR A 388 -22.42 -4.10 -5.55
N PRO A 389 -23.38 -4.52 -6.42
CA PRO A 389 -24.63 -3.78 -6.64
C PRO A 389 -25.55 -3.81 -5.42
N ALA A 390 -26.23 -2.69 -5.16
CA ALA A 390 -27.27 -2.60 -4.14
C ALA A 390 -28.51 -3.44 -4.49
N GLY A 391 -29.18 -3.98 -3.47
CA GLY A 391 -30.37 -4.83 -3.64
C GLY A 391 -30.06 -6.24 -4.13
N VAL A 392 -28.80 -6.65 -4.16
CA VAL A 392 -28.36 -8.00 -4.53
C VAL A 392 -27.47 -8.54 -3.41
N SER A 393 -27.70 -9.78 -2.99
CA SER A 393 -26.87 -10.39 -1.95
C SER A 393 -25.40 -10.54 -2.41
N PHE A 394 -24.46 -10.63 -1.47
CA PHE A 394 -23.05 -10.82 -1.79
C PHE A 394 -22.80 -12.06 -2.65
N GLU A 395 -23.42 -13.19 -2.32
CA GLU A 395 -23.26 -14.44 -3.06
C GLU A 395 -23.93 -14.40 -4.45
N ASP A 396 -25.13 -13.82 -4.56
CA ASP A 396 -25.79 -13.64 -5.86
C ASP A 396 -25.03 -12.65 -6.75
N SER A 397 -24.44 -11.62 -6.17
CA SER A 397 -23.57 -10.69 -6.90
C SER A 397 -22.33 -11.39 -7.49
N LYS A 398 -21.69 -12.27 -6.74
CA LYS A 398 -20.57 -13.08 -7.24
C LYS A 398 -20.97 -14.01 -8.38
N LYS A 399 -22.14 -14.66 -8.23
CA LYS A 399 -22.71 -15.50 -9.28
C LYS A 399 -23.05 -14.69 -10.54
N MET A 400 -23.71 -13.54 -10.36
CA MET A 400 -24.04 -12.63 -11.47
C MET A 400 -22.78 -12.14 -12.19
N MET A 401 -21.74 -11.77 -11.46
CA MET A 401 -20.46 -11.34 -12.02
C MET A 401 -19.81 -12.42 -12.90
N ALA A 402 -19.91 -13.69 -12.50
CA ALA A 402 -19.35 -14.81 -13.24
C ALA A 402 -20.21 -15.24 -14.44
N GLU A 403 -21.55 -15.31 -14.28
CA GLU A 403 -22.48 -15.88 -15.24
C GLU A 403 -23.06 -14.83 -16.21
N ASN A 404 -23.25 -13.57 -15.74
CA ASN A 404 -23.82 -12.49 -16.53
C ASN A 404 -23.11 -11.14 -16.23
N PRO A 405 -21.87 -10.97 -16.70
CA PRO A 405 -21.07 -9.77 -16.41
C PRO A 405 -21.68 -8.47 -16.98
N VAL A 406 -22.50 -8.54 -18.02
CA VAL A 406 -23.21 -7.36 -18.58
C VAL A 406 -24.23 -6.86 -17.58
N LEU A 407 -25.11 -7.74 -17.08
CA LEU A 407 -26.10 -7.38 -16.07
C LEU A 407 -25.43 -6.91 -14.76
N PHE A 408 -24.33 -7.57 -14.36
CA PHE A 408 -23.55 -7.14 -13.21
C PHE A 408 -23.09 -5.69 -13.36
N LYS A 409 -22.52 -5.35 -14.52
CA LYS A 409 -22.08 -3.98 -14.83
C LYS A 409 -23.22 -2.97 -14.76
N GLU A 410 -24.36 -3.28 -15.38
CA GLU A 410 -25.55 -2.41 -15.35
C GLU A 410 -26.04 -2.14 -13.93
N LYS A 411 -26.08 -3.19 -13.08
CA LYS A 411 -26.48 -3.07 -11.67
C LYS A 411 -25.51 -2.28 -10.82
N VAL A 412 -24.21 -2.43 -11.05
CA VAL A 412 -23.18 -1.61 -10.41
C VAL A 412 -23.33 -0.14 -10.81
N GLN A 413 -23.51 0.14 -12.10
CA GLN A 413 -23.69 1.51 -12.58
C GLN A 413 -24.96 2.16 -12.01
N GLU A 414 -26.06 1.41 -11.90
CA GLU A 414 -27.27 1.91 -11.24
C GLU A 414 -27.02 2.22 -9.75
N SER A 415 -26.29 1.36 -9.06
CA SER A 415 -25.94 1.57 -7.66
C SER A 415 -25.08 2.81 -7.46
N LEU A 416 -24.12 3.06 -8.34
CA LEU A 416 -23.29 4.29 -8.32
C LEU A 416 -24.15 5.54 -8.52
N ARG A 417 -25.13 5.52 -9.44
CA ARG A 417 -26.06 6.66 -9.61
C ARG A 417 -26.92 6.90 -8.36
N ARG A 418 -27.40 5.84 -7.70
CA ARG A 418 -28.14 5.92 -6.43
C ARG A 418 -27.27 6.49 -5.31
N GLN A 419 -26.06 5.98 -5.17
CA GLN A 419 -25.09 6.44 -4.18
C GLN A 419 -24.82 7.94 -4.33
N VAL A 420 -24.54 8.42 -5.54
CA VAL A 420 -24.30 9.83 -5.81
C VAL A 420 -25.53 10.69 -5.49
N ARG A 421 -26.74 10.25 -5.83
CA ARG A 421 -27.97 11.00 -5.45
C ARG A 421 -28.10 11.20 -3.95
N ALA A 422 -27.82 10.15 -3.16
CA ALA A 422 -27.84 10.24 -1.70
C ALA A 422 -26.73 11.14 -1.16
N ILE A 423 -25.51 11.02 -1.69
CA ILE A 423 -24.39 11.90 -1.33
C ILE A 423 -24.72 13.37 -1.64
N ASN A 424 -25.26 13.67 -2.84
CA ASN A 424 -25.64 15.04 -3.21
C ASN A 424 -26.71 15.60 -2.26
N ALA A 425 -27.67 14.79 -1.83
CA ALA A 425 -28.69 15.23 -0.85
C ALA A 425 -28.08 15.55 0.53
N LEU A 426 -27.10 14.77 0.99
CA LEU A 426 -26.43 14.99 2.28
C LEU A 426 -25.44 16.17 2.22
N THR A 427 -24.72 16.34 1.11
CA THR A 427 -23.82 17.48 0.93
C THR A 427 -24.58 18.80 0.82
N ALA A 428 -25.78 18.79 0.24
CA ALA A 428 -26.67 19.96 0.27
C ALA A 428 -27.11 20.36 1.70
N LYS A 429 -26.99 19.43 2.67
CA LYS A 429 -27.24 19.67 4.09
C LYS A 429 -25.98 20.00 4.90
N GLY A 430 -24.79 20.02 4.26
CA GLY A 430 -23.55 20.42 4.91
C GLY A 430 -22.51 19.31 5.10
N MET A 431 -22.76 18.09 4.64
CA MET A 431 -21.73 17.04 4.65
C MET A 431 -20.56 17.44 3.75
N TYR A 432 -19.33 17.33 4.27
CA TYR A 432 -18.11 17.43 3.47
C TYR A 432 -17.74 16.05 2.90
N PHE A 433 -17.90 15.90 1.59
CA PHE A 433 -17.57 14.65 0.88
C PHE A 433 -16.31 14.81 0.08
N PHE A 434 -15.43 13.78 0.12
CA PHE A 434 -14.20 13.70 -0.67
C PHE A 434 -13.98 12.28 -1.19
N ASP A 435 -13.46 12.15 -2.41
CA ASP A 435 -13.02 10.87 -2.97
C ASP A 435 -11.70 10.45 -2.31
N TYR A 436 -11.61 9.19 -1.88
CA TYR A 436 -10.41 8.67 -1.23
C TYR A 436 -9.35 8.14 -2.23
N GLY A 437 -9.46 8.48 -3.51
CA GLY A 437 -8.51 8.06 -4.55
C GLY A 437 -8.65 6.59 -4.97
N ASN A 438 -9.88 6.09 -4.92
CA ASN A 438 -10.25 4.72 -5.29
C ASN A 438 -10.99 4.64 -6.65
N ALA A 439 -10.97 5.72 -7.43
CA ALA A 439 -11.72 5.91 -8.67
C ALA A 439 -13.25 6.04 -8.52
N PHE A 440 -13.77 6.39 -7.34
CA PHE A 440 -15.21 6.57 -7.15
C PHE A 440 -15.78 7.67 -8.06
N LEU A 441 -15.18 8.84 -8.09
CA LEU A 441 -15.64 9.96 -8.94
C LEU A 441 -15.60 9.58 -10.42
N LEU A 442 -14.51 8.92 -10.84
CA LEU A 442 -14.30 8.51 -12.23
C LEU A 442 -15.35 7.49 -12.68
N GLU A 443 -15.59 6.43 -11.89
CA GLU A 443 -16.56 5.38 -12.24
C GLU A 443 -18.00 5.84 -12.08
N ALA A 444 -18.29 6.71 -11.11
CA ALA A 444 -19.61 7.35 -11.00
C ALA A 444 -19.91 8.26 -12.22
N GLY A 445 -18.94 9.03 -12.68
CA GLY A 445 -19.05 9.82 -13.91
C GLY A 445 -19.27 8.92 -15.15
N ARG A 446 -18.49 7.85 -15.27
CA ARG A 446 -18.67 6.83 -16.34
C ARG A 446 -20.04 6.14 -16.29
N ALA A 447 -20.63 6.02 -15.10
CA ALA A 447 -21.98 5.50 -14.90
C ALA A 447 -23.08 6.53 -15.24
N GLY A 448 -22.74 7.77 -15.55
CA GLY A 448 -23.69 8.84 -15.83
C GLY A 448 -24.37 9.42 -14.58
N ALA A 449 -23.71 9.38 -13.42
CA ALA A 449 -24.17 10.03 -12.20
C ALA A 449 -23.99 11.57 -12.29
N GLU A 450 -24.80 12.31 -11.56
CA GLU A 450 -24.72 13.80 -11.46
C GLU A 450 -23.55 14.21 -10.57
N ILE A 451 -22.33 14.03 -11.08
CA ILE A 451 -21.09 14.24 -10.32
C ILE A 451 -20.09 15.17 -11.05
N MET A 452 -20.46 15.65 -12.23
CA MET A 452 -19.64 16.54 -13.06
C MET A 452 -20.17 17.96 -13.06
N LYS A 453 -19.25 18.92 -13.04
CA LYS A 453 -19.55 20.34 -13.32
C LYS A 453 -19.67 20.57 -14.84
N PRO A 454 -20.27 21.68 -15.26
CA PRO A 454 -20.38 22.02 -16.69
C PRO A 454 -19.02 22.14 -17.43
N ASN A 455 -17.95 22.47 -16.73
CA ASN A 455 -16.59 22.57 -17.27
C ASN A 455 -15.87 21.22 -17.36
N GLY A 456 -16.51 20.13 -16.95
CA GLY A 456 -15.93 18.77 -16.98
C GLY A 456 -15.18 18.35 -15.70
N ASP A 457 -15.06 19.21 -14.72
CA ASP A 457 -14.50 18.86 -13.40
C ASP A 457 -15.52 18.09 -12.55
N PHE A 458 -15.01 17.35 -11.55
CA PHE A 458 -15.86 16.74 -10.54
C PHE A 458 -16.44 17.77 -9.57
N ILE A 459 -17.65 17.55 -9.06
CA ILE A 459 -18.26 18.42 -8.04
C ILE A 459 -17.63 18.24 -6.67
N TYR A 460 -17.06 17.07 -6.39
CA TYR A 460 -16.34 16.77 -5.16
C TYR A 460 -14.84 16.72 -5.41
N PRO A 461 -14.00 17.14 -4.46
CA PRO A 461 -12.57 17.00 -4.56
C PRO A 461 -12.14 15.56 -4.25
N SER A 462 -10.94 15.18 -4.73
CA SER A 462 -10.23 14.07 -4.13
C SER A 462 -9.60 14.50 -2.78
N TYR A 463 -9.32 13.52 -1.91
CA TYR A 463 -8.69 13.82 -0.61
C TYR A 463 -7.31 14.47 -0.76
N VAL A 464 -6.59 14.19 -1.86
CA VAL A 464 -5.32 14.87 -2.12
C VAL A 464 -5.55 16.29 -2.61
N GLN A 465 -6.53 16.50 -3.50
CA GLN A 465 -6.80 17.82 -4.08
C GLN A 465 -7.05 18.88 -3.03
N ASP A 466 -7.80 18.55 -1.99
CA ASP A 466 -8.32 19.53 -1.06
C ASP A 466 -7.84 19.35 0.40
N ILE A 467 -7.25 18.19 0.73
CA ILE A 467 -6.79 17.90 2.10
C ILE A 467 -5.28 17.63 2.09
N MET A 468 -4.84 16.49 1.56
CA MET A 468 -3.45 16.06 1.70
C MET A 468 -2.48 16.89 0.86
N GLY A 469 -2.89 17.34 -0.32
CA GLY A 469 -2.08 18.22 -1.17
C GLY A 469 -1.75 19.53 -0.44
N PRO A 470 -2.76 20.41 -0.20
CA PRO A 470 -2.51 21.73 0.38
C PRO A 470 -2.09 21.72 1.85
N MET A 471 -2.42 20.67 2.63
CA MET A 471 -2.11 20.64 4.08
C MET A 471 -0.88 19.80 4.44
N CYS A 472 -0.43 18.92 3.53
CA CYS A 472 0.72 18.02 3.77
C CYS A 472 1.75 18.07 2.63
N PHE A 473 1.39 17.62 1.41
CA PHE A 473 2.36 17.41 0.33
C PHE A 473 3.02 18.70 -0.17
N ASP A 474 2.27 19.80 -0.25
CA ASP A 474 2.82 21.10 -0.65
C ASP A 474 3.90 21.59 0.34
N TYR A 475 3.79 21.20 1.62
CA TYR A 475 4.80 21.47 2.63
C TYR A 475 5.90 20.40 2.75
N GLY A 476 5.85 19.37 1.88
CA GLY A 476 6.82 18.27 1.88
C GLY A 476 6.52 17.15 2.88
N PHE A 477 5.40 17.21 3.62
CA PHE A 477 5.01 16.13 4.53
C PHE A 477 4.39 14.98 3.76
N GLY A 478 5.09 13.87 3.75
CA GLY A 478 4.64 12.63 3.13
C GLY A 478 5.10 11.41 3.92
N PRO A 479 4.64 10.21 3.53
CA PRO A 479 4.91 8.97 4.24
C PRO A 479 6.41 8.66 4.28
N PHE A 480 6.90 8.39 5.47
CA PHE A 480 8.24 7.92 5.75
C PHE A 480 8.14 6.64 6.56
N ARG A 481 8.70 5.55 6.05
CA ARG A 481 8.59 4.20 6.61
C ARG A 481 9.93 3.66 7.00
N TRP A 482 9.95 2.83 8.06
CA TRP A 482 11.10 2.02 8.39
C TRP A 482 10.73 0.62 8.86
N VAL A 483 11.66 -0.30 8.68
CA VAL A 483 11.55 -1.70 9.06
C VAL A 483 12.80 -2.12 9.82
N CYS A 484 12.62 -2.60 11.06
CA CYS A 484 13.68 -3.18 11.86
C CYS A 484 13.98 -4.60 11.39
N THR A 485 15.12 -4.81 10.72
CA THR A 485 15.46 -6.11 10.11
C THR A 485 15.87 -7.18 11.12
N SER A 486 16.00 -6.84 12.37
CA SER A 486 16.20 -7.81 13.47
C SER A 486 14.95 -8.63 13.75
N SER A 487 13.78 -8.20 13.31
CA SER A 487 12.45 -8.73 13.67
C SER A 487 12.15 -8.68 15.18
N LYS A 488 12.85 -7.84 15.94
CA LYS A 488 12.67 -7.66 17.39
C LYS A 488 11.78 -6.47 17.68
N PRO A 489 10.71 -6.63 18.47
CA PRO A 489 9.85 -5.50 18.90
C PRO A 489 10.61 -4.41 19.67
N GLU A 490 11.66 -4.79 20.42
CA GLU A 490 12.48 -3.87 21.22
C GLU A 490 13.23 -2.87 20.35
N ASP A 491 13.68 -3.26 19.15
CA ASP A 491 14.33 -2.35 18.22
C ASP A 491 13.31 -1.38 17.61
N LEU A 492 12.07 -1.83 17.37
CA LEU A 492 10.98 -0.95 16.93
C LEU A 492 10.62 0.08 18.02
N ASP A 493 10.49 -0.36 19.27
CA ASP A 493 10.23 0.54 20.41
C ASP A 493 11.31 1.65 20.51
N LYS A 494 12.59 1.30 20.31
CA LYS A 494 13.69 2.28 20.30
C LYS A 494 13.58 3.27 19.13
N THR A 495 13.28 2.76 17.94
CA THR A 495 13.11 3.64 16.76
C THR A 495 11.93 4.59 16.91
N ASP A 496 10.82 4.14 17.50
CA ASP A 496 9.68 5.00 17.83
C ASP A 496 10.06 6.16 18.75
N VAL A 497 10.84 5.89 19.81
CA VAL A 497 11.33 6.92 20.75
C VAL A 497 12.28 7.89 20.04
N ILE A 498 13.21 7.40 19.24
CA ILE A 498 14.14 8.26 18.48
C ILE A 498 13.37 9.18 17.55
N ALA A 499 12.44 8.64 16.76
CA ALA A 499 11.66 9.43 15.82
C ALA A 499 10.81 10.49 16.52
N MET A 500 10.17 10.14 17.63
CA MET A 500 9.36 11.07 18.44
C MET A 500 10.22 12.23 18.96
N ASN A 501 11.35 11.93 19.59
CA ASN A 501 12.27 12.97 20.15
C ASN A 501 12.79 13.92 19.06
N ILE A 502 13.14 13.40 17.88
CA ILE A 502 13.58 14.22 16.74
C ILE A 502 12.45 15.16 16.27
N LEU A 503 11.23 14.65 16.13
CA LEU A 503 10.10 15.49 15.73
C LEU A 503 9.78 16.57 16.77
N GLU A 504 9.85 16.24 18.08
CA GLU A 504 9.68 17.21 19.16
C GLU A 504 10.75 18.30 19.14
N GLU A 505 12.00 17.94 18.84
CA GLU A 505 13.08 18.91 18.69
C GLU A 505 12.84 19.86 17.52
N ILE A 506 12.52 19.30 16.34
CA ILE A 506 12.27 20.08 15.13
C ILE A 506 11.05 21.00 15.32
N ALA A 507 9.99 20.49 15.97
CA ALA A 507 8.77 21.26 16.19
C ALA A 507 8.98 22.57 16.98
N LYS A 508 9.97 22.63 17.87
CA LYS A 508 10.30 23.83 18.68
C LYS A 508 10.72 25.02 17.83
N THR A 509 11.34 24.78 16.69
CA THR A 509 11.87 25.82 15.79
C THR A 509 11.12 25.91 14.46
N SER A 510 10.12 25.07 14.28
CA SER A 510 9.33 25.03 13.04
C SER A 510 8.38 26.22 12.92
N PRO A 511 8.19 26.75 11.71
CA PRO A 511 7.21 27.80 11.47
C PRO A 511 5.78 27.30 11.71
N PRO A 512 4.83 28.22 12.06
CA PRO A 512 3.44 27.87 12.42
C PRO A 512 2.72 27.00 11.37
N GLU A 513 3.00 27.21 10.10
CA GLU A 513 2.38 26.57 8.96
C GLU A 513 2.51 25.05 8.98
N ILE A 514 3.60 24.52 9.57
CA ILE A 514 3.89 23.08 9.61
C ILE A 514 3.79 22.47 11.02
N GLN A 515 3.63 23.26 12.07
CA GLN A 515 3.60 22.77 13.45
C GLN A 515 2.49 21.76 13.71
N GLN A 516 1.32 21.95 13.07
CA GLN A 516 0.20 21.05 13.30
C GLN A 516 0.47 19.65 12.74
N GLN A 517 1.10 19.56 11.58
CA GLN A 517 1.49 18.25 10.99
C GLN A 517 2.51 17.54 11.89
N MET A 518 3.44 18.27 12.47
CA MET A 518 4.40 17.67 13.42
C MET A 518 3.68 17.16 14.69
N LYS A 519 2.78 17.93 15.29
CA LYS A 519 2.01 17.51 16.47
C LYS A 519 1.18 16.25 16.21
N ASP A 520 0.56 16.15 15.05
CA ASP A 520 -0.22 14.97 14.65
C ASP A 520 0.66 13.74 14.55
N ASN A 521 1.85 13.86 14.00
CA ASN A 521 2.78 12.76 13.85
C ASN A 521 3.47 12.37 15.17
N ILE A 522 3.76 13.32 16.05
CA ILE A 522 4.20 13.04 17.43
C ILE A 522 3.13 12.26 18.19
N ARG A 523 1.89 12.70 18.14
CA ARG A 523 0.75 11.97 18.73
C ARG A 523 0.63 10.56 18.16
N TRP A 524 0.66 10.43 16.84
CA TRP A 524 0.59 9.15 16.15
C TRP A 524 1.63 8.15 16.65
N ILE A 525 2.92 8.56 16.69
CA ILE A 525 4.03 7.68 17.09
C ILE A 525 3.95 7.33 18.58
N SER A 526 3.57 8.27 19.43
CA SER A 526 3.43 8.03 20.88
C SER A 526 2.31 7.03 21.22
N GLU A 527 1.25 6.97 20.40
CA GLU A 527 0.11 6.08 20.58
C GLU A 527 0.24 4.76 19.77
N ALA A 528 1.27 4.62 18.93
CA ALA A 528 1.40 3.51 17.98
C ALA A 528 1.36 2.12 18.65
N LYS A 529 2.04 1.97 19.77
CA LYS A 529 2.07 0.71 20.55
C LYS A 529 0.69 0.35 21.11
N LYS A 530 -0.04 1.34 21.64
CA LYS A 530 -1.41 1.18 22.14
C LYS A 530 -2.36 0.68 21.05
N ASN A 531 -2.17 1.18 19.84
CA ASN A 531 -3.02 0.88 18.70
C ASN A 531 -2.72 -0.48 18.04
N LYS A 532 -1.64 -1.19 18.43
CA LYS A 532 -1.29 -2.55 17.94
C LYS A 532 -1.27 -2.64 16.41
N LEU A 533 -0.53 -1.73 15.76
CA LEU A 533 -0.57 -1.54 14.31
C LEU A 533 0.35 -2.48 13.52
N VAL A 534 1.27 -3.18 14.19
CA VAL A 534 2.25 -4.06 13.53
C VAL A 534 1.58 -5.32 13.01
N VAL A 535 1.76 -5.59 11.72
CA VAL A 535 1.36 -6.83 11.05
C VAL A 535 2.52 -7.26 10.13
N GLY A 536 3.01 -8.47 10.30
CA GLY A 536 4.21 -8.95 9.60
C GLY A 536 5.50 -8.40 10.21
N SER A 537 6.29 -7.66 9.44
CA SER A 537 7.57 -7.10 9.90
C SER A 537 7.43 -6.06 11.02
N GLN A 538 8.48 -5.90 11.82
CA GLN A 538 8.58 -4.84 12.83
C GLN A 538 8.81 -3.50 12.13
N ALA A 539 7.73 -2.82 11.79
CA ALA A 539 7.73 -1.64 10.94
C ALA A 539 6.91 -0.49 11.52
N ARG A 540 7.24 0.73 11.09
CA ARG A 540 6.52 1.95 11.42
C ARG A 540 6.43 2.89 10.23
N ILE A 541 5.46 3.79 10.30
CA ILE A 541 5.27 4.93 9.39
C ILE A 541 4.95 6.17 10.20
N LEU A 542 5.37 7.33 9.69
CA LEU A 542 4.86 8.65 10.03
C LEU A 542 4.97 9.56 8.79
N TYR A 543 4.42 10.77 8.86
CA TYR A 543 4.67 11.78 7.83
C TYR A 543 5.73 12.78 8.29
N ALA A 544 6.74 12.97 7.44
CA ALA A 544 7.82 13.92 7.70
C ALA A 544 8.24 14.62 6.40
N ASP A 545 8.69 15.87 6.55
CA ASP A 545 9.37 16.63 5.50
C ASP A 545 10.83 16.13 5.30
N ALA A 546 11.55 16.70 4.35
CA ALA A 546 12.94 16.31 4.07
C ALA A 546 13.83 16.41 5.32
N THR A 547 13.70 17.46 6.12
CA THR A 547 14.48 17.67 7.34
C THR A 547 14.17 16.60 8.38
N GLY A 548 12.90 16.28 8.59
CA GLY A 548 12.47 15.25 9.52
C GLY A 548 12.97 13.86 9.10
N ARG A 549 12.82 13.50 7.81
CA ARG A 549 13.30 12.22 7.27
C ARG A 549 14.79 12.05 7.45
N ILE A 550 15.59 13.07 7.10
CA ILE A 550 17.05 13.03 7.21
C ILE A 550 17.48 12.88 8.66
N LYS A 551 17.01 13.74 9.58
CA LYS A 551 17.41 13.69 10.99
C LYS A 551 17.03 12.38 11.68
N ILE A 552 15.84 11.83 11.39
CA ILE A 552 15.42 10.54 11.92
C ILE A 552 16.33 9.43 11.37
N ALA A 553 16.62 9.44 10.06
CA ALA A 553 17.48 8.44 9.43
C ALA A 553 18.95 8.50 9.94
N GLU A 554 19.51 9.70 10.13
CA GLU A 554 20.83 9.89 10.75
C GLU A 554 20.88 9.30 12.16
N ALA A 555 19.86 9.60 12.99
CA ALA A 555 19.78 9.08 14.34
C ALA A 555 19.67 7.55 14.37
N PHE A 556 18.88 6.95 13.46
CA PHE A 556 18.83 5.50 13.30
C PHE A 556 20.19 4.92 12.90
N ASN A 557 20.82 5.50 11.88
CA ASN A 557 22.14 5.03 11.41
C ASN A 557 23.20 5.09 12.51
N LYS A 558 23.21 6.17 13.29
CA LYS A 558 24.09 6.33 14.45
C LYS A 558 23.80 5.31 15.55
N SER A 559 22.52 5.03 15.85
CA SER A 559 22.15 4.04 16.87
C SER A 559 22.48 2.61 16.44
N ILE A 560 22.49 2.30 15.14
CA ILE A 560 23.00 1.04 14.60
C ILE A 560 24.52 0.98 14.79
N ALA A 561 25.25 2.03 14.42
CA ALA A 561 26.72 2.10 14.58
C ALA A 561 27.17 1.90 16.03
N ASN A 562 26.40 2.44 16.99
CA ASN A 562 26.67 2.33 18.43
C ASN A 562 26.20 0.99 19.04
N GLY A 563 25.50 0.12 18.27
CA GLY A 563 24.95 -1.14 18.77
C GLY A 563 23.69 -1.00 19.64
N GLU A 564 23.08 0.18 19.71
CA GLU A 564 21.82 0.42 20.42
C GLU A 564 20.66 -0.26 19.71
N ILE A 565 20.66 -0.26 18.37
CA ILE A 565 19.76 -1.02 17.49
C ILE A 565 20.55 -2.22 16.99
N SER A 566 19.96 -3.41 17.12
CA SER A 566 20.69 -4.69 16.99
C SER A 566 20.93 -5.16 15.55
N ALA A 567 20.32 -4.51 14.55
CA ALA A 567 20.44 -4.87 13.13
C ALA A 567 20.18 -3.65 12.23
N PRO A 568 20.55 -3.71 10.94
CA PRO A 568 20.22 -2.69 9.96
C PRO A 568 18.74 -2.32 9.93
N ILE A 569 18.43 -1.11 9.45
CA ILE A 569 17.07 -0.63 9.23
C ILE A 569 16.85 -0.40 7.73
N VAL A 570 15.74 -0.88 7.20
CA VAL A 570 15.26 -0.51 5.87
C VAL A 570 14.41 0.76 5.99
N LEU A 571 14.76 1.79 5.23
CA LEU A 571 13.93 2.97 5.01
C LEU A 571 13.17 2.84 3.69
N GLY A 572 12.01 3.50 3.62
CA GLY A 572 11.25 3.68 2.40
C GLY A 572 10.13 4.69 2.60
N ARG A 573 9.25 4.76 1.62
CA ARG A 573 8.02 5.53 1.70
C ARG A 573 6.87 4.82 1.02
N ASP A 574 5.68 5.34 1.16
CA ASP A 574 4.58 5.00 0.25
C ASP A 574 4.83 5.67 -1.11
N HIS A 575 4.34 5.08 -2.19
CA HIS A 575 4.34 5.75 -3.48
C HIS A 575 3.35 6.92 -3.51
N HIS A 576 2.27 6.85 -2.73
CA HIS A 576 1.40 7.97 -2.39
C HIS A 576 2.17 9.00 -1.55
N ASP A 577 2.91 9.87 -2.21
CA ASP A 577 3.84 10.82 -1.58
C ASP A 577 3.95 12.13 -2.38
N VAL A 578 4.73 13.05 -1.85
CA VAL A 578 5.04 14.37 -2.40
C VAL A 578 5.55 14.29 -3.84
N SER A 579 6.47 13.36 -4.13
CA SER A 579 7.17 13.23 -5.43
C SER A 579 6.91 11.91 -6.16
N GLY A 580 6.43 10.90 -5.46
CA GLY A 580 6.50 9.51 -5.94
C GLY A 580 5.47 9.14 -6.99
N THR A 581 4.43 9.96 -7.22
CA THR A 581 3.28 9.56 -8.03
C THR A 581 2.75 10.72 -8.84
N ASP A 582 2.63 10.49 -10.16
CA ASP A 582 1.82 11.28 -11.06
C ASP A 582 0.49 10.56 -11.30
N SER A 583 -0.58 11.15 -10.77
CA SER A 583 -1.95 10.64 -10.86
C SER A 583 -2.92 11.84 -10.92
N PRO A 584 -3.53 12.13 -12.08
CA PRO A 584 -4.34 13.34 -12.25
C PRO A 584 -5.56 13.38 -11.35
N TYR A 585 -6.07 12.24 -10.93
CA TYR A 585 -7.26 12.11 -10.08
C TYR A 585 -6.93 11.86 -8.60
N ARG A 586 -5.64 11.83 -8.24
CA ARG A 586 -5.20 11.56 -6.86
C ARG A 586 -4.02 12.44 -6.46
N GLU A 587 -2.75 11.99 -6.61
CA GLU A 587 -1.57 12.66 -6.07
C GLU A 587 -1.23 13.98 -6.75
N THR A 588 -1.56 14.13 -8.04
CA THR A 588 -1.37 15.38 -8.79
C THR A 588 -2.65 16.15 -9.05
N SER A 589 -3.76 15.79 -8.37
CA SER A 589 -5.06 16.45 -8.55
C SER A 589 -5.09 17.89 -8.07
N ASN A 590 -4.14 18.32 -7.23
CA ASN A 590 -3.97 19.72 -6.82
C ASN A 590 -2.89 20.47 -7.64
N ILE A 591 -2.54 19.98 -8.81
CA ILE A 591 -1.66 20.64 -9.78
C ILE A 591 -2.52 21.24 -10.88
N TYR A 592 -2.64 22.56 -10.89
CA TYR A 592 -3.63 23.30 -11.69
C TYR A 592 -3.05 23.98 -12.94
N ASP A 593 -1.81 23.73 -13.32
CA ASP A 593 -1.17 24.32 -14.50
C ASP A 593 -1.42 23.52 -15.80
N GLY A 594 -2.25 22.48 -15.74
CA GLY A 594 -2.56 21.58 -16.86
C GLY A 594 -1.62 20.39 -17.01
N SER A 595 -0.55 20.31 -16.23
CA SER A 595 0.45 19.24 -16.33
C SER A 595 0.19 18.04 -15.38
N SER A 596 -0.96 18.01 -14.71
CA SER A 596 -1.35 16.90 -13.83
C SER A 596 -1.40 15.54 -14.55
N PHE A 597 -1.51 15.54 -15.89
CA PHE A 597 -1.53 14.34 -16.72
C PHE A 597 -0.14 13.90 -17.23
N THR A 598 0.94 14.59 -16.84
CA THR A 598 2.32 14.19 -17.20
C THR A 598 2.94 13.35 -16.11
N ALA A 599 3.91 12.50 -16.47
CA ALA A 599 4.57 11.57 -15.54
C ALA A 599 6.03 11.96 -15.25
N ASP A 600 6.43 13.19 -15.57
CA ASP A 600 7.82 13.63 -15.46
C ASP A 600 8.32 13.61 -14.00
N MET A 601 7.48 13.97 -13.04
CA MET A 601 7.86 14.02 -11.64
C MET A 601 8.21 12.63 -11.09
N ALA A 602 7.37 11.63 -11.29
CA ALA A 602 7.60 10.27 -10.81
C ALA A 602 8.82 9.62 -11.49
N ILE A 603 9.01 9.85 -12.79
CA ILE A 603 10.15 9.34 -13.54
C ILE A 603 11.45 9.99 -13.07
N GLN A 604 11.50 11.32 -12.96
CA GLN A 604 12.66 12.05 -12.45
C GLN A 604 12.99 11.69 -11.00
N ASN A 605 11.96 11.45 -10.17
CA ASN A 605 12.12 11.03 -8.79
C ASN A 605 12.92 9.72 -8.72
N VAL A 606 12.50 8.69 -9.43
CA VAL A 606 13.16 7.37 -9.45
C VAL A 606 14.58 7.44 -10.03
N ILE A 607 14.79 8.21 -11.10
CA ILE A 607 16.12 8.44 -11.67
C ILE A 607 17.03 9.07 -10.63
N GLY A 608 16.56 10.12 -9.96
CA GLY A 608 17.34 10.83 -8.96
C GLY A 608 17.65 10.00 -7.72
N ASP A 609 16.70 9.20 -7.25
CA ASP A 609 16.91 8.24 -6.15
C ASP A 609 17.98 7.20 -6.51
N SER A 610 17.94 6.73 -7.78
CA SER A 610 18.87 5.70 -8.26
C SER A 610 20.33 6.10 -8.16
N PHE A 611 20.68 7.32 -8.57
CA PHE A 611 22.08 7.75 -8.53
C PHE A 611 22.48 8.48 -7.22
N ARG A 612 21.53 8.65 -6.28
CA ARG A 612 21.83 9.20 -4.94
C ARG A 612 21.92 8.13 -3.86
N GLY A 613 21.88 6.84 -4.23
CA GLY A 613 22.23 5.75 -3.34
C GLY A 613 21.05 4.97 -2.74
N ALA A 614 19.88 5.01 -3.34
CA ALA A 614 18.80 4.06 -3.01
C ALA A 614 19.31 2.62 -3.15
N THR A 615 18.92 1.74 -2.22
CA THR A 615 19.31 0.32 -2.27
C THR A 615 18.57 -0.42 -3.37
N TRP A 616 17.30 -0.07 -3.60
CA TRP A 616 16.54 -0.46 -4.78
C TRP A 616 15.53 0.60 -5.15
N VAL A 617 15.15 0.62 -6.40
CA VAL A 617 14.15 1.54 -6.95
C VAL A 617 13.15 0.80 -7.80
N SER A 618 11.96 1.38 -7.92
CA SER A 618 10.89 0.83 -8.76
C SER A 618 10.08 1.93 -9.42
N ILE A 619 9.57 1.65 -10.63
CA ILE A 619 8.59 2.48 -11.30
C ILE A 619 7.49 1.61 -11.90
N HIS A 620 6.25 2.03 -11.76
CA HIS A 620 5.07 1.25 -12.14
C HIS A 620 4.06 2.08 -12.89
N ASN A 621 3.40 1.45 -13.86
CA ASN A 621 2.12 1.93 -14.36
C ASN A 621 1.02 1.27 -13.51
N GLY A 622 0.14 2.08 -12.96
CA GLY A 622 -0.96 1.63 -12.12
C GLY A 622 -0.78 1.93 -10.65
N GLY A 623 -1.90 2.13 -9.96
CA GLY A 623 -1.95 2.51 -8.56
C GLY A 623 -3.36 2.48 -8.00
N GLY A 624 -3.67 3.32 -7.02
CA GLY A 624 -4.96 3.37 -6.33
C GLY A 624 -6.16 3.72 -7.21
N VAL A 625 -5.95 4.29 -8.40
CA VAL A 625 -7.01 4.64 -9.36
C VAL A 625 -7.04 3.75 -10.61
N GLY A 626 -6.22 2.70 -10.65
CA GLY A 626 -6.24 1.69 -11.69
C GLY A 626 -4.98 1.57 -12.53
N TRP A 627 -4.91 0.54 -13.34
CA TRP A 627 -3.87 0.33 -14.32
C TRP A 627 -4.09 1.30 -15.50
N GLY A 628 -3.05 2.01 -15.94
CA GLY A 628 -3.12 2.99 -17.01
C GLY A 628 -3.43 4.43 -16.56
N GLU A 629 -3.90 4.62 -15.34
CA GLU A 629 -4.30 5.93 -14.82
C GLU A 629 -3.21 6.62 -13.97
N VAL A 630 -2.10 5.92 -13.69
CA VAL A 630 -1.07 6.36 -12.73
C VAL A 630 0.30 5.87 -13.13
N ILE A 631 1.30 6.75 -13.04
CA ILE A 631 2.71 6.36 -12.98
C ILE A 631 3.21 6.66 -11.57
N ASN A 632 3.79 5.65 -10.92
CA ASN A 632 4.30 5.81 -9.56
C ASN A 632 5.63 5.10 -9.36
N GLY A 633 6.44 5.61 -8.47
CA GLY A 633 7.74 5.08 -8.14
C GLY A 633 8.04 5.12 -6.65
N GLY A 634 8.97 4.29 -6.24
CA GLY A 634 9.43 4.21 -4.87
C GLY A 634 10.83 3.65 -4.76
N PHE A 635 11.32 3.67 -3.53
CA PHE A 635 12.64 3.18 -3.19
C PHE A 635 12.61 2.37 -1.89
N GLY A 636 13.66 1.59 -1.68
CA GLY A 636 14.09 1.13 -0.38
C GLY A 636 15.55 1.48 -0.17
N MET A 637 15.93 1.77 1.08
CA MET A 637 17.28 2.14 1.47
C MET A 637 17.68 1.45 2.75
N LEU A 638 18.84 0.78 2.75
CA LEU A 638 19.37 0.13 3.92
C LEU A 638 20.30 1.09 4.69
N LEU A 639 20.05 1.26 5.98
CA LEU A 639 20.94 1.85 6.96
C LEU A 639 21.65 0.72 7.71
N ASP A 640 22.97 0.68 7.69
CA ASP A 640 23.78 -0.36 8.29
C ASP A 640 24.79 0.15 9.33
N GLY A 641 24.68 1.41 9.72
CA GLY A 641 25.55 2.08 10.66
C GLY A 641 26.84 2.65 10.05
N SER A 642 27.04 2.55 8.73
CA SER A 642 28.23 3.03 8.05
C SER A 642 28.15 4.52 7.69
N ASP A 643 29.33 5.16 7.53
CA ASP A 643 29.46 6.52 7.00
C ASP A 643 28.92 6.61 5.54
N ASP A 644 29.01 5.52 4.79
CA ASP A 644 28.47 5.45 3.44
C ASP A 644 26.94 5.51 3.44
N ALA A 645 26.28 4.81 4.36
CA ALA A 645 24.83 4.92 4.54
C ALA A 645 24.43 6.35 4.94
N ASP A 646 25.21 7.00 5.83
CA ASP A 646 24.99 8.38 6.27
C ASP A 646 25.08 9.38 5.09
N ARG A 647 26.10 9.25 4.26
CA ARG A 647 26.27 10.07 3.04
C ARG A 647 25.10 9.91 2.07
N ARG A 648 24.67 8.67 1.84
CA ARG A 648 23.60 8.35 0.88
C ARG A 648 22.23 8.83 1.36
N LEU A 649 21.89 8.61 2.64
CA LEU A 649 20.59 9.02 3.18
C LEU A 649 20.36 10.53 3.07
N LYS A 650 21.39 11.35 3.32
CA LYS A 650 21.32 12.81 3.23
C LYS A 650 20.97 13.27 1.82
N SER A 651 21.70 12.77 0.83
CA SER A 651 21.51 13.16 -0.58
C SER A 651 20.18 12.65 -1.13
N MET A 652 19.85 11.37 -0.87
CA MET A 652 18.69 10.74 -1.47
C MET A 652 17.38 11.25 -0.84
N LEU A 653 17.26 11.31 0.49
CA LEU A 653 16.04 11.78 1.14
C LEU A 653 15.78 13.26 0.92
N PHE A 654 16.83 14.07 0.74
CA PHE A 654 16.68 15.47 0.37
C PHE A 654 16.06 15.60 -1.02
N TRP A 655 16.59 14.87 -1.99
CA TRP A 655 16.07 14.86 -3.36
C TRP A 655 14.64 14.32 -3.43
N ASP A 656 14.39 13.19 -2.82
CA ASP A 656 13.11 12.46 -2.92
C ASP A 656 11.91 13.34 -2.52
N VAL A 657 12.08 14.24 -1.56
CA VAL A 657 11.02 15.18 -1.15
C VAL A 657 11.04 16.46 -2.00
N ASN A 658 12.20 17.09 -2.15
CA ASN A 658 12.29 18.42 -2.77
C ASN A 658 12.01 18.40 -4.28
N ASN A 659 12.18 17.27 -4.98
CA ASN A 659 11.74 17.10 -6.36
C ASN A 659 10.23 17.42 -6.49
N GLY A 660 9.39 16.83 -5.66
CA GLY A 660 7.95 17.06 -5.70
C GLY A 660 7.54 18.46 -5.22
N ILE A 661 8.22 18.99 -4.19
CA ILE A 661 7.97 20.38 -3.75
C ILE A 661 8.31 21.35 -4.88
N SER A 662 9.43 21.18 -5.59
CA SER A 662 9.79 22.03 -6.73
C SER A 662 8.75 21.98 -7.84
N ARG A 663 8.24 20.78 -8.16
CA ARG A 663 7.17 20.57 -9.13
C ARG A 663 5.88 21.27 -8.75
N ARG A 664 5.48 21.16 -7.46
CA ARG A 664 4.27 21.81 -6.94
C ARG A 664 4.42 23.33 -6.86
N SER A 665 5.62 23.82 -6.49
CA SER A 665 5.92 25.26 -6.49
C SER A 665 5.84 25.85 -7.88
N TRP A 666 6.37 25.15 -8.92
CA TRP A 666 6.27 25.57 -10.31
C TRP A 666 4.82 25.63 -10.79
N ALA A 667 3.96 24.77 -10.29
CA ALA A 667 2.51 24.79 -10.53
C ALA A 667 1.77 25.92 -9.77
N ARG A 668 2.48 26.77 -9.04
CA ARG A 668 1.98 27.91 -8.26
C ARG A 668 1.28 27.55 -6.95
N ASN A 669 1.48 26.33 -6.42
CA ASN A 669 0.94 25.95 -5.11
C ASN A 669 1.65 26.76 -4.01
N GLU A 670 0.90 27.57 -3.25
CA GLU A 670 1.45 28.51 -2.27
C GLU A 670 2.28 27.83 -1.16
N GLY A 671 1.78 26.71 -0.60
CA GLY A 671 2.50 25.92 0.39
C GLY A 671 3.83 25.39 -0.13
N ALA A 672 3.88 24.99 -1.41
CA ALA A 672 5.10 24.50 -2.04
C ALA A 672 6.09 25.62 -2.35
N ILE A 673 5.62 26.81 -2.72
CA ILE A 673 6.47 28.01 -2.87
C ILE A 673 7.10 28.36 -1.52
N PHE A 674 6.33 28.33 -0.44
CA PHE A 674 6.85 28.54 0.92
C PHE A 674 7.91 27.47 1.28
N ALA A 675 7.59 26.20 1.09
CA ALA A 675 8.48 25.09 1.46
C ALA A 675 9.79 25.09 0.67
N ILE A 676 9.75 25.36 -0.64
CA ILE A 676 10.96 25.35 -1.46
C ILE A 676 11.86 26.55 -1.20
N LYS A 677 11.30 27.73 -0.88
CA LYS A 677 12.08 28.89 -0.44
C LYS A 677 12.86 28.59 0.83
N ARG A 678 12.17 28.00 1.81
CA ARG A 678 12.82 27.55 3.08
C ARG A 678 13.89 26.49 2.82
N ALA A 679 13.69 25.57 1.88
CA ALA A 679 14.69 24.58 1.50
C ALA A 679 15.93 25.25 0.89
N MET A 680 15.77 26.26 0.02
CA MET A 680 16.89 27.04 -0.55
C MET A 680 17.65 27.86 0.48
N GLU A 681 16.97 28.35 1.54
CA GLU A 681 17.64 29.04 2.66
C GLU A 681 18.53 28.10 3.48
N ASN A 682 18.14 26.83 3.60
CA ASN A 682 18.83 25.83 4.41
C ASN A 682 19.89 25.02 3.61
N GLU A 683 19.83 24.99 2.28
CA GLU A 683 20.74 24.24 1.41
C GLU A 683 21.35 25.18 0.34
N PRO A 684 22.58 25.65 0.54
CA PRO A 684 23.21 26.63 -0.36
C PRO A 684 23.36 26.17 -1.82
N LEU A 685 23.37 24.86 -2.06
CA LEU A 685 23.49 24.29 -3.41
C LEU A 685 22.15 24.12 -4.11
N LEU A 686 21.03 24.34 -3.40
CA LEU A 686 19.71 24.27 -4.00
C LEU A 686 19.33 25.59 -4.64
N THR A 687 19.11 25.57 -5.94
CA THR A 687 18.55 26.70 -6.69
C THR A 687 17.35 26.21 -7.48
N VAL A 688 16.15 26.68 -7.14
CA VAL A 688 14.91 26.32 -7.82
C VAL A 688 14.32 27.53 -8.51
N THR A 689 13.90 27.36 -9.75
CA THR A 689 13.16 28.39 -10.49
C THR A 689 11.78 28.55 -9.90
N LEU A 690 11.44 29.74 -9.44
CA LEU A 690 10.11 30.06 -8.90
C LEU A 690 9.23 30.68 -9.98
N PRO A 691 7.92 30.43 -9.97
CA PRO A 691 6.99 31.01 -10.93
C PRO A 691 6.77 32.50 -10.64
N ASN A 692 6.66 33.30 -11.71
CA ASN A 692 6.07 34.63 -11.63
C ASN A 692 4.55 34.51 -11.82
N LEU A 693 3.79 35.15 -10.94
CA LEU A 693 2.33 35.11 -11.02
C LEU A 693 1.83 36.14 -12.01
N ALA A 694 0.95 35.74 -12.92
CA ALA A 694 0.26 36.64 -13.81
C ALA A 694 -0.88 37.35 -13.06
N ASP A 695 -1.24 38.55 -13.51
CA ASP A 695 -2.41 39.25 -13.03
C ASP A 695 -3.67 38.76 -13.76
N ASP A 696 -4.57 38.12 -13.03
CA ASP A 696 -5.80 37.56 -13.61
C ASP A 696 -6.69 38.65 -14.24
N SER A 697 -6.71 39.84 -13.68
CA SER A 697 -7.48 40.97 -14.25
C SER A 697 -6.94 41.39 -15.63
N LEU A 698 -5.63 41.27 -15.83
CA LEU A 698 -5.01 41.48 -17.16
C LEU A 698 -5.46 40.39 -18.13
N LEU A 699 -5.44 39.12 -17.67
CA LEU A 699 -5.82 38.00 -18.54
C LEU A 699 -7.30 38.05 -18.94
N ASP A 700 -8.17 38.37 -17.97
CA ASP A 700 -9.62 38.56 -18.21
C ASP A 700 -9.91 39.68 -19.19
N SER A 701 -9.07 40.73 -19.24
CA SER A 701 -9.22 41.83 -20.17
C SER A 701 -8.82 41.49 -21.60
N LEU A 702 -8.09 40.39 -21.80
CA LEU A 702 -7.60 39.95 -23.13
C LEU A 702 -8.49 38.90 -23.78
N LEU A 703 -9.32 38.22 -23.01
CA LEU A 703 -10.20 37.11 -23.42
C LEU A 703 -11.68 37.51 -23.40
#